data_59a91551e8cf58b8ae1670e3426832a6
#
_entry.id   59a91551e8cf58b8ae1670e3426832a6
#
_cell.length_a   1.000
_cell.length_b   1.000
_cell.length_c   1.000
_cell.angle_alpha   90.00
_cell.angle_beta   90.00
_cell.angle_gamma   90.00
#
_symmetry.space_group_name_H-M   'P 1'
#
loop_
_entity.id
_entity.type
_entity.pdbx_description
1 polymer ?
#
loop_
_entity_poly.entity_id
_entity_poly.type
_entity_poly.pdbx_seq_one_letter_code
_entity_poly.pdbx_strand_id
1 'polypeptide(L)'
;DCGPRMGVQMNLNFLDMPTVMDWKSQCMPKVIYTDDKYRYAYFIFAAADGRHLGMTMNEEFAAWRIQYSYDGHKITGFQILLQADDVICADGERLPAVDHTSFSFIFAESLEACMEKIAGQLGIEIAVPEVSGGPAGSRIPMKMLNRGSSSSSPVLIMPDGNTAEMEKTDSLVLEQNGIYTIKTAGENGREHSSRVLCQEGWKELYNKVNHFYKEYFQDDCGAFYRVISKDSRKPDGVTYEGVKFGDPAAHYSCRTGEFGGFAAWAMMKNCILFGKDSSLMESAERYILNWALNKSHEDKPFYGTVYKKESEYMGRKFSPYHLYQEMNYMQHEIFLLEELADYVRLTGDEEVLEDAVALAKHILKDHFEDGMIVNENTPGHKIDYSTVHPAVCGFLELGKLLRERDDANAQQMYTAAEQIADHVCRRAFQFPTEGEPCTEDGSMSCSVITLLRTYLEAVPKAEYLEMGEKILRAHRVLEMDGTDCRMKNSSIRFWETQYESRDWGPSLNAGHGWSIWTAEAKALYARIRYDFGMLKDSYEGFLTNICKVEACGGMSCCYTPDMIPGTPHAYYVNGVEVPDSINEMRPTSVHLAQKYVPKTYSVSGNFFLVRAADTFAEMSGFDCETETAVNGKYKDGVFESAAPGFNYLLVKGIPDSFLLKVKKGQTITIAFDTDKELAVFEHAKVKSASEKEVILIALEDTMIIKRE
;
A
#
# COMPACT_ATOMS: atom_id res chain seq x y z
N ASP A 1 -10.78 -36.63 -12.16
CA ASP A 1 -9.47 -36.78 -12.84
C ASP A 1 -9.15 -35.46 -13.54
N CYS A 2 -8.25 -34.69 -12.97
CA CYS A 2 -7.67 -33.57 -13.68
C CYS A 2 -6.77 -34.11 -14.77
N GLY A 3 -6.96 -33.69 -16.01
CA GLY A 3 -6.10 -34.09 -17.14
C GLY A 3 -4.60 -33.86 -16.87
N PRO A 4 -3.71 -34.36 -17.70
CA PRO A 4 -2.29 -34.27 -17.48
C PRO A 4 -1.87 -32.77 -17.39
N ARG A 5 -1.45 -32.36 -16.22
CA ARG A 5 -0.89 -31.04 -15.97
C ARG A 5 0.60 -31.19 -15.81
N MET A 6 1.36 -30.41 -16.56
CA MET A 6 2.79 -30.32 -16.35
C MET A 6 3.06 -29.20 -15.39
N GLY A 7 3.68 -29.51 -14.27
CA GLY A 7 4.11 -28.51 -13.28
C GLY A 7 5.64 -28.48 -13.20
N VAL A 8 6.21 -27.30 -13.18
CA VAL A 8 7.61 -27.08 -12.81
C VAL A 8 7.61 -26.49 -11.43
N GLN A 9 8.11 -27.26 -10.47
CA GLN A 9 8.33 -26.77 -9.12
C GLN A 9 9.75 -26.26 -9.00
N MET A 10 9.91 -25.00 -8.65
CA MET A 10 11.20 -24.43 -8.33
C MET A 10 11.27 -24.19 -6.82
N ASN A 11 12.29 -24.78 -6.19
CA ASN A 11 12.65 -24.47 -4.81
C ASN A 11 13.85 -23.52 -4.87
N LEU A 12 13.57 -22.23 -4.78
CA LEU A 12 14.60 -21.20 -4.72
C LEU A 12 15.01 -21.02 -3.26
N ASN A 13 16.18 -21.48 -2.89
CA ASN A 13 16.70 -21.38 -1.54
C ASN A 13 17.82 -20.35 -1.49
N PHE A 14 17.53 -19.17 -0.96
CA PHE A 14 18.51 -18.10 -0.73
C PHE A 14 19.02 -18.22 0.71
N LEU A 15 20.16 -18.87 0.90
CA LEU A 15 20.68 -19.29 2.20
C LEU A 15 21.08 -18.16 3.17
N ASP A 16 21.10 -16.92 2.70
CA ASP A 16 21.66 -15.79 3.46
C ASP A 16 20.60 -14.92 4.17
N MET A 17 19.36 -15.37 4.25
CA MET A 17 18.29 -14.61 4.89
C MET A 17 18.10 -15.05 6.35
N PRO A 18 18.42 -14.20 7.33
CA PRO A 18 18.48 -14.60 8.74
C PRO A 18 17.16 -14.42 9.50
N THR A 19 15.99 -14.55 8.85
CA THR A 19 14.72 -14.19 9.47
C THR A 19 13.62 -15.20 9.23
N VAL A 20 12.55 -15.11 10.02
CA VAL A 20 11.33 -15.92 9.89
C VAL A 20 10.66 -15.73 8.52
N MET A 21 10.95 -14.62 7.83
CA MET A 21 10.44 -14.32 6.49
C MET A 21 11.14 -15.07 5.37
N ASP A 22 12.33 -15.61 5.62
CA ASP A 22 13.21 -16.18 4.59
C ASP A 22 12.50 -17.18 3.70
N TRP A 23 11.76 -18.05 4.30
CA TRP A 23 11.06 -19.11 3.59
C TRP A 23 9.86 -18.62 2.77
N LYS A 24 9.23 -17.49 3.13
CA LYS A 24 8.12 -16.89 2.39
C LYS A 24 8.62 -16.12 1.19
N SER A 25 9.61 -15.28 1.41
CA SER A 25 10.13 -14.35 0.41
C SER A 25 10.96 -15.04 -0.68
N GLN A 26 11.62 -16.12 -0.35
CA GLN A 26 12.50 -16.87 -1.27
C GLN A 26 11.79 -17.35 -2.54
N CYS A 27 10.51 -17.63 -2.45
CA CYS A 27 9.73 -18.19 -3.55
C CYS A 27 8.84 -17.16 -4.26
N MET A 28 8.92 -15.89 -3.89
CA MET A 28 8.04 -14.86 -4.43
C MET A 28 8.70 -14.10 -5.58
N PRO A 29 8.10 -14.06 -6.76
CA PRO A 29 8.60 -13.20 -7.84
C PRO A 29 8.32 -11.74 -7.52
N LYS A 30 9.32 -10.89 -7.75
CA LYS A 30 9.18 -9.44 -7.68
C LYS A 30 8.57 -8.84 -8.93
N VAL A 31 8.79 -9.48 -10.06
CA VAL A 31 8.19 -9.09 -11.33
C VAL A 31 7.51 -10.29 -11.95
N ILE A 32 6.29 -10.09 -12.39
CA ILE A 32 5.51 -11.04 -13.15
C ILE A 32 5.03 -10.33 -14.41
N TYR A 33 5.34 -10.88 -15.56
CA TYR A 33 4.88 -10.33 -16.83
C TYR A 33 4.47 -11.44 -17.79
N THR A 34 3.36 -11.20 -18.49
CA THR A 34 2.90 -12.00 -19.60
C THR A 34 2.41 -11.07 -20.70
N ASP A 35 2.77 -11.32 -21.94
CA ASP A 35 2.25 -10.53 -23.04
C ASP A 35 0.77 -10.84 -23.34
N ASP A 36 0.06 -9.84 -23.91
CA ASP A 36 -1.38 -9.92 -24.16
C ASP A 36 -1.78 -11.07 -25.13
N LYS A 37 -0.81 -11.63 -25.86
CA LYS A 37 -1.02 -12.69 -26.86
C LYS A 37 -0.42 -14.04 -26.46
N TYR A 38 -0.03 -14.19 -25.20
CA TYR A 38 0.53 -15.43 -24.65
C TYR A 38 1.74 -15.99 -25.39
N ARG A 39 2.55 -15.11 -25.96
CA ARG A 39 3.74 -15.53 -26.73
C ARG A 39 4.96 -15.71 -25.88
N TYR A 40 4.99 -15.08 -24.70
CA TYR A 40 6.05 -15.17 -23.70
C TYR A 40 5.60 -14.68 -22.34
N ALA A 41 6.32 -15.13 -21.32
CA ALA A 41 6.20 -14.61 -19.96
C ALA A 41 7.59 -14.53 -19.33
N TYR A 42 7.73 -13.70 -18.30
CA TYR A 42 8.90 -13.72 -17.45
C TYR A 42 8.58 -13.43 -16.00
N PHE A 43 9.43 -13.97 -15.14
CA PHE A 43 9.38 -13.80 -13.70
C PHE A 43 10.76 -13.37 -13.22
N ILE A 44 10.83 -12.47 -12.25
CA ILE A 44 12.10 -12.08 -11.63
C ILE A 44 11.98 -12.26 -10.13
N PHE A 45 12.91 -13.00 -9.57
CA PHE A 45 13.05 -13.24 -8.14
C PHE A 45 14.25 -12.45 -7.64
N ALA A 46 14.16 -11.91 -6.43
CA ALA A 46 15.25 -11.16 -5.82
C ALA A 46 15.70 -11.82 -4.52
N ALA A 47 17.01 -11.87 -4.31
CA ALA A 47 17.60 -12.18 -3.02
C ALA A 47 17.78 -10.91 -2.18
N ALA A 48 17.88 -11.08 -0.87
CA ALA A 48 18.09 -9.97 0.06
C ALA A 48 19.41 -9.22 -0.15
N ASP A 49 20.40 -9.87 -0.74
CA ASP A 49 21.70 -9.28 -1.08
C ASP A 49 21.69 -8.46 -2.38
N GLY A 50 20.52 -8.36 -3.04
CA GLY A 50 20.33 -7.58 -4.26
C GLY A 50 20.54 -8.35 -5.56
N ARG A 51 20.98 -9.61 -5.51
CA ARG A 51 21.05 -10.47 -6.72
C ARG A 51 19.66 -10.86 -7.21
N HIS A 52 19.53 -11.06 -8.52
CA HIS A 52 18.28 -11.37 -9.17
C HIS A 52 18.38 -12.62 -10.05
N LEU A 53 17.30 -13.39 -10.05
CA LEU A 53 17.09 -14.52 -10.93
C LEU A 53 15.90 -14.24 -11.83
N GLY A 54 16.12 -14.05 -13.12
CA GLY A 54 15.12 -14.01 -14.15
C GLY A 54 14.80 -15.43 -14.65
N MET A 55 13.53 -15.69 -14.90
CA MET A 55 13.07 -16.86 -15.61
C MET A 55 12.17 -16.42 -16.75
N THR A 56 12.43 -16.90 -17.97
CA THR A 56 11.60 -16.61 -19.14
C THR A 56 10.94 -17.89 -19.66
N MET A 57 9.69 -17.73 -20.10
CA MET A 57 9.00 -18.68 -20.97
C MET A 57 9.08 -18.11 -22.38
N ASN A 58 9.77 -18.78 -23.29
CA ASN A 58 10.25 -18.18 -24.55
C ASN A 58 9.37 -18.52 -25.75
N GLU A 59 8.38 -19.37 -25.60
CA GLU A 59 7.52 -19.88 -26.68
C GLU A 59 6.05 -19.63 -26.35
N GLU A 60 5.20 -19.74 -27.34
CA GLU A 60 3.75 -19.66 -27.16
C GLU A 60 3.28 -20.69 -26.12
N PHE A 61 2.32 -20.30 -25.33
CA PHE A 61 1.73 -21.16 -24.29
C PHE A 61 0.24 -20.83 -24.13
N ALA A 62 -0.55 -21.82 -23.75
CA ALA A 62 -1.98 -21.63 -23.55
C ALA A 62 -2.26 -20.88 -22.24
N ALA A 63 -1.65 -21.28 -21.15
CA ALA A 63 -1.81 -20.62 -19.85
C ALA A 63 -0.71 -21.04 -18.88
N TRP A 64 -0.53 -20.25 -17.85
CA TRP A 64 0.27 -20.56 -16.68
C TRP A 64 -0.45 -20.12 -15.41
N ARG A 65 -0.05 -20.67 -14.29
CA ARG A 65 -0.44 -20.18 -12.97
C ARG A 65 0.69 -20.39 -11.97
N ILE A 66 0.71 -19.54 -10.97
CA ILE A 66 1.61 -19.69 -9.83
C ILE A 66 0.86 -20.47 -8.75
N GLN A 67 1.49 -21.52 -8.26
CA GLN A 67 1.00 -22.26 -7.11
C GLN A 67 2.15 -22.42 -6.11
N TYR A 68 1.88 -22.11 -4.86
CA TYR A 68 2.85 -22.28 -3.79
C TYR A 68 2.66 -23.64 -3.13
N SER A 69 3.77 -24.33 -2.87
CA SER A 69 3.77 -25.49 -2.01
C SER A 69 3.65 -25.03 -0.57
N TYR A 70 2.64 -25.50 0.12
CA TYR A 70 2.39 -25.14 1.50
C TYR A 70 2.55 -26.36 2.40
N ASP A 71 3.45 -26.28 3.39
CA ASP A 71 3.68 -27.32 4.39
C ASP A 71 3.71 -26.67 5.78
N GLY A 72 2.63 -26.86 6.53
CA GLY A 72 2.54 -26.48 7.93
C GLY A 72 2.96 -25.03 8.23
N HIS A 73 2.36 -24.04 7.60
CA HIS A 73 2.68 -22.61 7.72
C HIS A 73 3.96 -22.14 7.00
N LYS A 74 4.48 -22.93 6.07
CA LYS A 74 5.64 -22.55 5.25
C LYS A 74 5.31 -22.63 3.77
N ILE A 75 5.73 -21.63 3.01
CA ILE A 75 5.78 -21.73 1.56
C ILE A 75 7.10 -22.40 1.20
N THR A 76 7.06 -23.63 0.71
CA THR A 76 8.25 -24.42 0.44
C THR A 76 8.68 -24.36 -1.02
N GLY A 77 7.86 -23.80 -1.89
CA GLY A 77 8.18 -23.72 -3.30
C GLY A 77 7.20 -22.85 -4.08
N PHE A 78 7.60 -22.56 -5.29
CA PHE A 78 6.86 -21.82 -6.29
C PHE A 78 6.67 -22.74 -7.50
N GLN A 79 5.44 -22.86 -7.98
CA GLN A 79 5.10 -23.74 -9.09
C GLN A 79 4.49 -22.94 -10.23
N ILE A 80 4.99 -23.16 -11.43
CA ILE A 80 4.33 -22.74 -12.66
C ILE A 80 3.66 -23.99 -13.24
N LEU A 81 2.36 -23.93 -13.41
CA LEU A 81 1.60 -24.99 -14.02
C LEU A 81 1.25 -24.61 -15.45
N LEU A 82 1.73 -25.38 -16.38
CA LEU A 82 1.32 -25.31 -17.78
C LEU A 82 0.07 -26.13 -17.96
N GLN A 83 -0.93 -25.56 -18.58
CA GLN A 83 -2.20 -26.23 -18.79
C GLN A 83 -2.17 -27.00 -20.09
N ALA A 84 -2.45 -28.29 -20.01
CA ALA A 84 -2.51 -29.16 -21.18
C ALA A 84 -3.84 -29.09 -21.94
N ASP A 85 -4.87 -28.47 -21.33
CA ASP A 85 -6.19 -28.25 -21.95
C ASP A 85 -6.31 -26.85 -22.53
N ASP A 86 -7.20 -26.68 -23.49
CA ASP A 86 -7.53 -25.38 -24.05
C ASP A 86 -8.01 -24.40 -22.96
N VAL A 87 -7.72 -23.12 -23.13
CA VAL A 87 -8.16 -22.05 -22.23
C VAL A 87 -8.91 -20.97 -23.00
N ILE A 88 -9.82 -20.29 -22.32
CA ILE A 88 -10.52 -19.12 -22.86
C ILE A 88 -9.99 -17.88 -22.16
N CYS A 89 -9.52 -16.93 -22.93
CA CYS A 89 -9.04 -15.64 -22.45
C CYS A 89 -10.21 -14.70 -22.06
N ALA A 90 -9.90 -13.62 -21.35
CA ALA A 90 -10.89 -12.65 -20.91
C ALA A 90 -11.66 -11.98 -22.07
N ASP A 91 -11.06 -11.89 -23.25
CA ASP A 91 -11.68 -11.39 -24.51
C ASP A 91 -12.50 -12.46 -25.25
N GLY A 92 -12.57 -13.68 -24.72
CA GLY A 92 -13.27 -14.82 -25.31
C GLY A 92 -12.45 -15.61 -26.34
N GLU A 93 -11.19 -15.26 -26.57
CA GLU A 93 -10.31 -16.05 -27.44
C GLU A 93 -9.99 -17.40 -26.81
N ARG A 94 -10.06 -18.46 -27.62
CA ARG A 94 -9.71 -19.82 -27.22
C ARG A 94 -8.27 -20.12 -27.61
N LEU A 95 -7.43 -20.34 -26.61
CA LEU A 95 -6.05 -20.77 -26.81
C LEU A 95 -5.95 -22.29 -26.72
N PRO A 96 -5.28 -22.93 -27.69
CA PRO A 96 -5.11 -24.37 -27.68
C PRO A 96 -4.19 -24.83 -26.56
N ALA A 97 -4.29 -26.08 -26.19
CA ALA A 97 -3.34 -26.75 -25.31
C ALA A 97 -1.91 -26.67 -25.85
N VAL A 98 -0.93 -26.64 -24.97
CA VAL A 98 0.49 -26.57 -25.29
C VAL A 98 1.17 -27.90 -24.97
N ASP A 99 1.79 -28.51 -25.96
CA ASP A 99 2.47 -29.79 -25.82
C ASP A 99 3.87 -29.66 -25.21
N HIS A 100 4.52 -28.48 -25.41
CA HIS A 100 5.88 -28.26 -24.93
C HIS A 100 6.09 -26.75 -24.64
N THR A 101 7.05 -26.45 -23.79
CA THR A 101 7.53 -25.10 -23.55
C THR A 101 9.01 -25.12 -23.18
N SER A 102 9.67 -23.98 -23.39
CA SER A 102 11.07 -23.81 -23.00
C SER A 102 11.20 -22.70 -21.95
N PHE A 103 12.16 -22.89 -21.05
CA PHE A 103 12.51 -21.94 -20.00
C PHE A 103 13.96 -21.54 -20.13
N SER A 104 14.25 -20.27 -19.82
CA SER A 104 15.62 -19.81 -19.65
C SER A 104 15.77 -19.14 -18.28
N PHE A 105 16.95 -19.34 -17.69
CA PHE A 105 17.31 -18.73 -16.42
C PHE A 105 18.42 -17.71 -16.62
N ILE A 106 18.25 -16.53 -16.01
CA ILE A 106 19.12 -15.38 -16.16
C ILE A 106 19.54 -14.89 -14.79
N PHE A 107 20.84 -14.82 -14.53
CA PHE A 107 21.38 -14.30 -13.28
C PHE A 107 21.91 -12.88 -13.50
N ALA A 108 21.61 -11.99 -12.56
CA ALA A 108 22.05 -10.59 -12.60
C ALA A 108 22.25 -10.01 -11.20
N GLU A 109 23.11 -8.99 -11.12
CA GLU A 109 23.45 -8.31 -9.87
C GLU A 109 22.42 -7.22 -9.48
N SER A 110 21.50 -6.88 -10.40
CA SER A 110 20.42 -5.92 -10.15
C SER A 110 19.18 -6.25 -10.95
N LEU A 111 18.03 -5.69 -10.54
CA LEU A 111 16.77 -5.81 -11.29
C LEU A 111 16.90 -5.28 -12.71
N GLU A 112 17.49 -4.09 -12.88
CA GLU A 112 17.66 -3.47 -14.19
C GLU A 112 18.53 -4.34 -15.11
N ALA A 113 19.67 -4.84 -14.62
CA ALA A 113 20.53 -5.73 -15.38
C ALA A 113 19.82 -7.06 -15.72
N CYS A 114 18.93 -7.56 -14.86
CA CYS A 114 18.13 -8.72 -15.13
C CYS A 114 17.10 -8.45 -16.25
N MET A 115 16.38 -7.34 -16.18
CA MET A 115 15.42 -6.91 -17.19
C MET A 115 16.08 -6.66 -18.55
N GLU A 116 17.24 -6.02 -18.58
CA GLU A 116 18.02 -5.81 -19.82
C GLU A 116 18.39 -7.13 -20.50
N LYS A 117 18.88 -8.11 -19.72
CA LYS A 117 19.21 -9.45 -20.24
C LYS A 117 17.95 -10.20 -20.73
N ILE A 118 16.82 -10.08 -20.00
CA ILE A 118 15.54 -10.64 -20.40
C ILE A 118 15.08 -10.01 -21.73
N ALA A 119 15.12 -8.69 -21.83
CA ALA A 119 14.76 -7.95 -23.03
C ALA A 119 15.58 -8.40 -24.24
N GLY A 120 16.90 -8.52 -24.07
CA GLY A 120 17.81 -9.02 -25.11
C GLY A 120 17.50 -10.46 -25.53
N GLN A 121 17.24 -11.37 -24.57
CA GLN A 121 16.92 -12.77 -24.86
C GLN A 121 15.58 -12.93 -25.55
N LEU A 122 14.58 -12.18 -25.15
CA LEU A 122 13.24 -12.23 -25.74
C LEU A 122 13.14 -11.44 -27.05
N GLY A 123 14.14 -10.61 -27.38
CA GLY A 123 14.16 -9.75 -28.54
C GLY A 123 13.10 -8.64 -28.46
N ILE A 124 12.85 -8.08 -27.28
CA ILE A 124 11.88 -7.03 -27.03
C ILE A 124 12.54 -5.75 -26.56
N GLU A 125 11.87 -4.62 -26.71
CA GLU A 125 12.23 -3.38 -26.02
C GLU A 125 11.33 -3.22 -24.77
N ILE A 126 11.88 -2.72 -23.67
CA ILE A 126 11.12 -2.44 -22.44
C ILE A 126 11.30 -0.96 -22.09
N ALA A 127 10.19 -0.24 -22.01
CA ALA A 127 10.16 1.13 -21.52
C ALA A 127 10.07 1.11 -19.98
N VAL A 128 11.08 1.63 -19.30
CA VAL A 128 11.14 1.69 -17.83
C VAL A 128 10.98 3.14 -17.39
N PRO A 129 9.84 3.51 -16.75
CA PRO A 129 9.69 4.85 -16.20
C PRO A 129 10.54 5.02 -14.95
N GLU A 130 11.18 6.19 -14.80
CA GLU A 130 11.98 6.53 -13.60
C GLU A 130 11.10 6.64 -12.34
N VAL A 131 9.85 7.04 -12.52
CA VAL A 131 8.80 7.02 -11.50
C VAL A 131 7.49 6.55 -12.12
N SER A 132 6.71 5.79 -11.39
CA SER A 132 5.49 5.15 -11.93
C SER A 132 4.30 6.10 -12.15
N GLY A 133 4.46 7.40 -11.91
CA GLY A 133 3.42 8.40 -12.19
C GLY A 133 3.69 9.75 -11.56
N GLY A 134 2.73 10.64 -11.74
CA GLY A 134 2.75 12.01 -11.20
C GLY A 134 1.47 12.77 -11.52
N PRO A 135 1.31 14.02 -11.05
CA PRO A 135 0.17 14.85 -11.37
C PRO A 135 0.15 15.29 -12.83
N ALA A 136 -1.00 15.75 -13.32
CA ALA A 136 -1.12 16.30 -14.67
C ALA A 136 -0.10 17.43 -14.92
N GLY A 137 0.55 17.40 -16.08
CA GLY A 137 1.65 18.27 -16.45
C GLY A 137 3.03 17.76 -16.04
N SER A 138 3.13 16.60 -15.39
CA SER A 138 4.41 15.96 -15.10
C SER A 138 5.07 15.44 -16.36
N ARG A 139 6.40 15.57 -16.41
CA ARG A 139 7.27 14.90 -17.35
C ARG A 139 7.90 13.70 -16.64
N ILE A 140 7.63 12.51 -17.13
CA ILE A 140 8.18 11.26 -16.59
C ILE A 140 9.36 10.82 -17.45
N PRO A 141 10.59 10.88 -16.92
CA PRO A 141 11.76 10.35 -17.62
C PRO A 141 11.62 8.84 -17.84
N MET A 142 12.11 8.36 -18.99
CA MET A 142 11.96 6.98 -19.43
C MET A 142 13.30 6.41 -19.84
N LYS A 143 13.59 5.18 -19.44
CA LYS A 143 14.73 4.42 -19.93
C LYS A 143 14.26 3.30 -20.84
N MET A 144 14.85 3.19 -22.02
CA MET A 144 14.56 2.10 -22.95
C MET A 144 15.63 1.01 -22.83
N LEU A 145 15.23 -0.19 -22.37
CA LEU A 145 16.09 -1.37 -22.32
C LEU A 145 16.10 -2.05 -23.69
N ASN A 146 17.26 -2.62 -24.07
CA ASN A 146 17.49 -3.27 -25.35
C ASN A 146 17.10 -2.38 -26.56
N ARG A 147 17.44 -1.08 -26.48
CA ARG A 147 17.12 -0.08 -27.50
C ARG A 147 17.68 -0.45 -28.85
N GLY A 148 16.85 -0.40 -29.89
CA GLY A 148 17.23 -0.70 -31.26
C GLY A 148 16.93 -2.15 -31.68
N SER A 149 16.37 -2.97 -30.82
CA SER A 149 15.85 -4.29 -31.20
C SER A 149 14.56 -4.23 -32.03
N SER A 150 14.00 -3.04 -32.22
CA SER A 150 12.81 -2.82 -33.08
C SER A 150 12.98 -1.58 -33.95
N SER A 151 12.48 -1.66 -35.18
CA SER A 151 12.38 -0.51 -36.10
C SER A 151 11.10 0.32 -35.87
N SER A 152 10.11 -0.21 -35.12
CA SER A 152 8.86 0.48 -34.86
C SER A 152 8.97 1.44 -33.68
N SER A 153 8.25 2.57 -33.78
CA SER A 153 8.09 3.48 -32.65
C SER A 153 7.19 2.86 -31.57
N PRO A 154 7.43 3.16 -30.28
CA PRO A 154 6.50 2.79 -29.23
C PRO A 154 5.11 3.40 -29.46
N VAL A 155 4.06 2.70 -29.06
CA VAL A 155 2.67 3.17 -29.11
C VAL A 155 2.23 3.58 -27.71
N LEU A 156 1.80 4.82 -27.59
CA LEU A 156 1.19 5.33 -26.36
C LEU A 156 -0.34 5.14 -26.45
N ILE A 157 -0.90 4.48 -25.45
CA ILE A 157 -2.35 4.39 -25.24
C ILE A 157 -2.69 5.32 -24.09
N MET A 158 -3.51 6.33 -24.35
CA MET A 158 -3.95 7.32 -23.37
C MET A 158 -5.10 6.78 -22.50
N PRO A 159 -5.42 7.42 -21.37
CA PRO A 159 -6.49 6.97 -20.47
C PRO A 159 -7.89 6.87 -21.13
N ASP A 160 -8.15 7.65 -22.15
CA ASP A 160 -9.41 7.64 -22.93
C ASP A 160 -9.42 6.56 -24.05
N GLY A 161 -8.35 5.76 -24.14
CA GLY A 161 -8.21 4.72 -25.17
C GLY A 161 -7.65 5.21 -26.51
N ASN A 162 -7.46 6.52 -26.70
CA ASN A 162 -6.80 7.04 -27.89
C ASN A 162 -5.34 6.58 -27.95
N THR A 163 -4.84 6.38 -29.18
CA THR A 163 -3.47 5.95 -29.41
C THR A 163 -2.68 6.99 -30.17
N ALA A 164 -1.39 7.12 -29.86
CA ALA A 164 -0.44 7.94 -30.57
C ALA A 164 0.89 7.20 -30.75
N GLU A 165 1.59 7.45 -31.83
CA GLU A 165 2.99 7.04 -31.91
C GLU A 165 3.80 7.91 -30.94
N MET A 166 4.59 7.25 -30.11
CA MET A 166 5.51 7.94 -29.22
C MET A 166 6.86 8.05 -29.93
N GLU A 167 7.36 9.27 -30.08
CA GLU A 167 8.75 9.41 -30.47
C GLU A 167 9.59 8.62 -29.46
N LYS A 168 10.71 8.01 -29.90
CA LYS A 168 11.66 7.33 -28.98
C LYS A 168 12.36 8.39 -28.09
N THR A 169 11.54 9.21 -27.43
CA THR A 169 11.98 10.25 -26.49
C THR A 169 12.27 9.63 -25.14
N ASP A 170 13.17 10.25 -24.41
CA ASP A 170 13.52 9.81 -23.07
C ASP A 170 12.53 10.28 -21.99
N SER A 171 11.28 10.65 -22.37
CA SER A 171 10.26 11.10 -21.42
C SER A 171 8.82 11.07 -21.96
N LEU A 172 7.87 10.88 -21.05
CA LEU A 172 6.42 10.96 -21.28
C LEU A 172 5.84 12.18 -20.55
N VAL A 173 4.99 12.96 -21.20
CA VAL A 173 4.23 14.04 -20.58
C VAL A 173 2.82 13.55 -20.24
N LEU A 174 2.40 13.70 -18.99
CA LEU A 174 1.08 13.31 -18.49
C LEU A 174 0.11 14.48 -18.62
N GLU A 175 -0.93 14.35 -19.42
CA GLU A 175 -1.91 15.42 -19.67
C GLU A 175 -3.30 15.13 -19.10
N GLN A 176 -3.70 13.86 -19.09
CA GLN A 176 -5.02 13.41 -18.65
C GLN A 176 -4.92 12.46 -17.48
N ASN A 177 -5.79 12.61 -16.48
CA ASN A 177 -5.86 11.69 -15.34
C ASN A 177 -6.18 10.27 -15.79
N GLY A 178 -5.48 9.30 -15.23
CA GLY A 178 -5.65 7.88 -15.51
C GLY A 178 -4.35 7.19 -15.91
N ILE A 179 -4.47 5.96 -16.38
CA ILE A 179 -3.32 5.11 -16.69
C ILE A 179 -2.97 5.23 -18.16
N TYR A 180 -1.72 5.62 -18.43
CA TYR A 180 -1.09 5.57 -19.74
C TYR A 180 -0.42 4.21 -19.92
N THR A 181 -0.59 3.58 -21.09
CA THR A 181 0.12 2.35 -21.45
C THR A 181 1.08 2.61 -22.58
N ILE A 182 2.34 2.27 -22.40
CA ILE A 182 3.38 2.37 -23.39
C ILE A 182 3.62 0.97 -23.95
N LYS A 183 3.27 0.74 -25.19
CA LYS A 183 3.53 -0.52 -25.89
C LYS A 183 4.78 -0.40 -26.75
N THR A 184 5.74 -1.27 -26.47
CA THR A 184 6.95 -1.43 -27.29
C THR A 184 6.88 -2.77 -28.02
N ALA A 185 7.49 -2.87 -29.17
CA ALA A 185 7.54 -4.10 -29.95
C ALA A 185 8.98 -4.53 -30.23
N GLY A 186 9.22 -5.81 -30.32
CA GLY A 186 10.48 -6.38 -30.77
C GLY A 186 10.45 -6.73 -32.27
N GLU A 187 11.62 -7.05 -32.85
CA GLU A 187 11.73 -7.48 -34.26
C GLU A 187 10.94 -8.75 -34.55
N ASN A 188 10.77 -9.61 -33.56
CA ASN A 188 10.00 -10.86 -33.64
C ASN A 188 8.49 -10.67 -33.47
N GLY A 189 8.00 -9.43 -33.41
CA GLY A 189 6.59 -9.08 -33.23
C GLY A 189 6.07 -9.30 -31.80
N ARG A 190 6.92 -9.62 -30.83
CA ARG A 190 6.57 -9.63 -29.41
C ARG A 190 6.41 -8.21 -28.91
N GLU A 191 5.42 -7.99 -28.05
CA GLU A 191 5.12 -6.65 -27.51
C GLU A 191 5.31 -6.66 -26.00
N HIS A 192 5.76 -5.53 -25.44
CA HIS A 192 5.82 -5.30 -24.00
C HIS A 192 5.01 -4.05 -23.64
N SER A 193 4.30 -4.11 -22.50
CA SER A 193 3.47 -2.99 -22.02
C SER A 193 4.00 -2.51 -20.67
N SER A 194 4.32 -1.21 -20.62
CA SER A 194 4.62 -0.50 -19.37
C SER A 194 3.51 0.48 -19.07
N ARG A 195 3.26 0.78 -17.79
CA ARG A 195 2.14 1.64 -17.36
C ARG A 195 2.57 2.72 -16.40
N VAL A 196 2.02 3.92 -16.62
CA VAL A 196 2.31 5.10 -15.82
C VAL A 196 0.99 5.78 -15.43
N LEU A 197 0.85 6.20 -14.18
CA LEU A 197 -0.32 6.87 -13.67
C LEU A 197 -0.19 8.39 -13.78
N CYS A 198 -1.14 9.04 -14.45
CA CYS A 198 -1.42 10.45 -14.21
C CYS A 198 -2.42 10.55 -13.04
N GLN A 199 -1.95 10.93 -11.88
CA GLN A 199 -2.80 11.01 -10.69
C GLN A 199 -3.76 12.20 -10.77
N GLU A 200 -4.96 11.99 -10.27
CA GLU A 200 -5.94 13.05 -10.01
C GLU A 200 -5.43 14.00 -8.92
N GLY A 201 -5.88 15.26 -8.96
CA GLY A 201 -5.57 16.21 -7.90
C GLY A 201 -6.01 15.71 -6.52
N TRP A 202 -5.24 16.02 -5.49
CA TRP A 202 -5.50 15.51 -4.14
C TRP A 202 -6.92 15.83 -3.64
N LYS A 203 -7.37 17.07 -3.84
CA LYS A 203 -8.71 17.49 -3.40
C LYS A 203 -9.82 16.75 -4.12
N GLU A 204 -9.69 16.58 -5.42
CA GLU A 204 -10.63 15.86 -6.26
C GLU A 204 -10.70 14.40 -5.85
N LEU A 205 -9.54 13.75 -5.65
CA LEU A 205 -9.43 12.37 -5.20
C LEU A 205 -10.13 12.15 -3.85
N TYR A 206 -9.78 12.98 -2.84
CA TYR A 206 -10.36 12.87 -1.51
C TYR A 206 -11.86 13.12 -1.50
N ASN A 207 -12.33 14.15 -2.21
CA ASN A 207 -13.76 14.45 -2.30
C ASN A 207 -14.51 13.29 -2.97
N LYS A 208 -14.02 12.80 -4.11
CA LYS A 208 -14.64 11.71 -4.84
C LYS A 208 -14.82 10.46 -3.99
N VAL A 209 -13.75 10.02 -3.31
CA VAL A 209 -13.79 8.84 -2.47
C VAL A 209 -14.67 9.05 -1.24
N ASN A 210 -14.47 10.13 -0.48
CA ASN A 210 -15.20 10.35 0.76
C ASN A 210 -16.71 10.53 0.55
N HIS A 211 -17.13 11.24 -0.51
CA HIS A 211 -18.55 11.36 -0.83
C HIS A 211 -19.17 10.03 -1.26
N PHE A 212 -18.42 9.18 -1.99
CA PHE A 212 -18.88 7.84 -2.32
C PHE A 212 -19.11 6.99 -1.07
N TYR A 213 -18.17 6.98 -0.14
CA TYR A 213 -18.31 6.20 1.09
C TYR A 213 -19.42 6.75 2.00
N LYS A 214 -19.57 8.06 2.09
CA LYS A 214 -20.69 8.68 2.80
C LYS A 214 -22.05 8.26 2.24
N GLU A 215 -22.18 8.28 0.92
CA GLU A 215 -23.47 8.02 0.25
C GLU A 215 -23.87 6.56 0.28
N TYR A 216 -22.94 5.63 0.07
CA TYR A 216 -23.27 4.22 -0.14
C TYR A 216 -22.91 3.31 1.02
N PHE A 217 -22.01 3.71 1.91
CA PHE A 217 -21.56 2.85 3.00
C PHE A 217 -22.12 3.21 4.36
N GLN A 218 -22.50 4.45 4.62
CA GLN A 218 -23.01 4.84 5.94
C GLN A 218 -24.49 4.52 6.07
N ASP A 219 -24.85 3.90 7.20
CA ASP A 219 -26.26 3.64 7.55
C ASP A 219 -26.87 4.78 8.41
N ASP A 220 -28.16 4.62 8.72
CA ASP A 220 -28.92 5.60 9.49
C ASP A 220 -28.40 5.76 10.94
N CYS A 221 -27.72 4.74 11.50
CA CYS A 221 -27.13 4.78 12.84
C CYS A 221 -25.76 5.46 12.87
N GLY A 222 -25.17 5.73 11.71
CA GLY A 222 -23.84 6.29 11.60
C GLY A 222 -22.72 5.26 11.38
N ALA A 223 -23.01 3.97 11.46
CA ALA A 223 -22.06 2.90 11.16
C ALA A 223 -21.81 2.79 9.66
N PHE A 224 -20.66 2.23 9.30
CA PHE A 224 -20.33 1.94 7.90
C PHE A 224 -20.44 0.43 7.63
N TYR A 225 -20.99 0.08 6.47
CA TYR A 225 -20.96 -1.29 6.00
C TYR A 225 -19.51 -1.68 5.63
N ARG A 226 -19.15 -2.92 5.87
CA ARG A 226 -17.81 -3.43 5.51
C ARG A 226 -17.62 -3.50 4.01
N VAL A 227 -18.62 -4.01 3.30
CA VAL A 227 -18.61 -4.18 1.83
C VAL A 227 -20.01 -3.90 1.25
N ILE A 228 -20.01 -3.40 0.02
CA ILE A 228 -21.23 -3.23 -0.79
C ILE A 228 -21.00 -3.78 -2.20
N SER A 229 -22.06 -4.22 -2.87
CA SER A 229 -22.00 -4.65 -4.26
C SER A 229 -21.60 -3.51 -5.20
N LYS A 230 -20.78 -3.80 -6.18
CA LYS A 230 -20.45 -2.84 -7.25
C LYS A 230 -21.66 -2.53 -8.14
N ASP A 231 -22.50 -3.51 -8.37
CA ASP A 231 -23.66 -3.39 -9.29
C ASP A 231 -24.83 -2.68 -8.62
N SER A 232 -25.25 -3.15 -7.45
CA SER A 232 -26.43 -2.64 -6.76
C SER A 232 -26.18 -1.43 -5.87
N ARG A 233 -24.92 -1.15 -5.52
CA ARG A 233 -24.52 -0.14 -4.52
C ARG A 233 -25.14 -0.36 -3.14
N LYS A 234 -25.49 -1.60 -2.83
CA LYS A 234 -26.13 -1.99 -1.58
C LYS A 234 -25.36 -3.13 -0.92
N PRO A 235 -25.48 -3.28 0.39
CA PRO A 235 -25.05 -4.49 1.05
C PRO A 235 -25.82 -5.67 0.46
N ASP A 236 -25.16 -6.58 -0.22
CA ASP A 236 -25.78 -7.75 -0.82
C ASP A 236 -25.09 -9.02 -0.39
N GLY A 237 -25.64 -9.63 0.56
CA GLY A 237 -25.66 -11.03 0.81
C GLY A 237 -24.35 -11.79 1.07
N VAL A 238 -23.19 -11.32 0.70
CA VAL A 238 -21.93 -12.05 0.94
C VAL A 238 -20.92 -11.18 1.65
N THR A 239 -20.60 -11.56 2.88
CA THR A 239 -19.47 -11.01 3.59
C THR A 239 -18.20 -11.78 3.23
N TYR A 240 -17.07 -11.17 3.50
CA TYR A 240 -15.74 -11.76 3.44
C TYR A 240 -15.63 -13.13 4.16
N GLU A 241 -16.50 -13.42 5.13
CA GLU A 241 -16.52 -14.64 5.93
C GLU A 241 -17.69 -15.60 5.58
N GLY A 242 -18.34 -15.38 4.44
CA GLY A 242 -19.44 -16.24 3.98
C GLY A 242 -20.78 -16.03 4.70
N VAL A 243 -20.88 -15.00 5.53
CA VAL A 243 -22.14 -14.61 6.21
C VAL A 243 -22.97 -13.74 5.28
N LYS A 244 -24.24 -14.07 5.08
CA LYS A 244 -25.13 -13.34 4.18
C LYS A 244 -25.61 -12.03 4.81
N PHE A 245 -25.54 -10.93 4.06
CA PHE A 245 -26.23 -9.69 4.43
C PHE A 245 -27.73 -9.94 4.56
N GLY A 246 -28.33 -9.39 5.61
CA GLY A 246 -29.75 -9.63 5.94
C GLY A 246 -29.97 -10.69 7.00
N ASP A 247 -28.97 -11.51 7.34
CA ASP A 247 -28.97 -12.29 8.55
C ASP A 247 -28.75 -11.35 9.75
N PRO A 248 -29.54 -11.41 10.83
CA PRO A 248 -29.30 -10.61 12.02
C PRO A 248 -27.89 -10.75 12.60
N ALA A 249 -27.30 -11.94 12.52
CA ALA A 249 -25.89 -12.16 12.90
C ALA A 249 -24.91 -11.44 11.95
N ALA A 250 -25.22 -11.41 10.66
CA ALA A 250 -24.44 -10.69 9.67
C ALA A 250 -24.49 -9.17 9.85
N HIS A 251 -25.58 -8.67 10.38
CA HIS A 251 -25.77 -7.24 10.63
C HIS A 251 -24.74 -6.68 11.61
N TYR A 252 -24.24 -7.48 12.52
CA TYR A 252 -23.21 -7.11 13.48
C TYR A 252 -21.79 -7.28 12.90
N SER A 253 -21.53 -8.29 12.10
CA SER A 253 -20.23 -8.50 11.46
C SER A 253 -19.98 -7.60 10.24
N CYS A 254 -21.05 -6.99 9.69
CA CYS A 254 -20.97 -6.09 8.54
C CYS A 254 -20.67 -4.63 8.92
N ARG A 255 -20.84 -4.29 10.18
CA ARG A 255 -20.60 -2.96 10.75
C ARG A 255 -19.42 -3.08 11.68
N THR A 256 -18.25 -2.79 11.19
CA THR A 256 -17.04 -3.07 11.98
C THR A 256 -16.41 -1.79 12.48
N GLY A 257 -16.06 -1.76 13.76
CA GLY A 257 -15.22 -0.72 14.33
C GLY A 257 -13.87 -0.61 13.62
N GLU A 258 -13.31 -1.75 13.19
CA GLU A 258 -12.03 -1.78 12.50
C GLU A 258 -12.06 -1.02 11.17
N PHE A 259 -12.89 -1.47 10.25
CA PHE A 259 -12.88 -0.92 8.89
C PHE A 259 -13.84 0.25 8.73
N GLY A 260 -14.88 0.34 9.56
CA GLY A 260 -15.84 1.43 9.52
C GLY A 260 -15.25 2.77 9.91
N GLY A 261 -14.37 2.78 10.90
CA GLY A 261 -13.62 3.96 11.33
C GLY A 261 -12.79 4.59 10.23
N PHE A 262 -12.19 3.80 9.36
CA PHE A 262 -11.37 4.31 8.27
C PHE A 262 -12.13 5.25 7.33
N ALA A 263 -13.42 5.02 7.08
CA ALA A 263 -14.22 5.94 6.26
C ALA A 263 -14.45 7.28 6.97
N ALA A 264 -14.87 7.27 8.23
CA ALA A 264 -15.02 8.48 9.03
C ALA A 264 -13.71 9.24 9.17
N TRP A 265 -12.63 8.52 9.43
CA TRP A 265 -11.29 9.08 9.56
C TRP A 265 -10.80 9.72 8.26
N ALA A 266 -10.98 9.08 7.10
CA ALA A 266 -10.66 9.67 5.80
C ALA A 266 -11.47 10.96 5.53
N MET A 267 -12.74 11.03 5.97
CA MET A 267 -13.54 12.26 5.89
C MET A 267 -12.97 13.38 6.79
N MET A 268 -12.50 13.04 8.00
CA MET A 268 -11.81 14.00 8.87
C MET A 268 -10.49 14.47 8.25
N LYS A 269 -9.68 13.58 7.68
CA LYS A 269 -8.45 13.96 6.95
C LYS A 269 -8.74 14.89 5.77
N ASN A 270 -9.84 14.67 5.04
CA ASN A 270 -10.28 15.60 4.00
C ASN A 270 -10.49 17.01 4.58
N CYS A 271 -11.20 17.10 5.70
CA CYS A 271 -11.47 18.38 6.35
C CYS A 271 -10.19 19.06 6.89
N ILE A 272 -9.24 18.28 7.37
CA ILE A 272 -7.93 18.80 7.82
C ILE A 272 -7.15 19.38 6.64
N LEU A 273 -7.11 18.69 5.52
CA LEU A 273 -6.29 19.07 4.36
C LEU A 273 -6.90 20.23 3.54
N PHE A 274 -8.22 20.22 3.35
CA PHE A 274 -8.88 21.11 2.37
C PHE A 274 -9.88 22.08 2.95
N GLY A 275 -10.03 22.07 4.28
CA GLY A 275 -11.00 22.89 5.01
C GLY A 275 -12.32 22.15 5.28
N LYS A 276 -13.06 22.65 6.25
CA LYS A 276 -14.25 21.98 6.79
C LYS A 276 -15.35 21.82 5.73
N ASP A 277 -15.64 20.60 5.36
CA ASP A 277 -16.86 20.19 4.66
C ASP A 277 -17.90 19.73 5.69
N SER A 278 -18.99 20.52 5.84
CA SER A 278 -20.01 20.24 6.86
C SER A 278 -20.65 18.88 6.69
N SER A 279 -20.83 18.42 5.45
CA SER A 279 -21.51 17.16 5.16
C SER A 279 -20.65 15.94 5.46
N LEU A 280 -19.34 16.03 5.27
CA LEU A 280 -18.39 15.00 5.65
C LEU A 280 -18.18 14.98 7.17
N MET A 281 -18.13 16.16 7.80
CA MET A 281 -18.04 16.25 9.26
C MET A 281 -19.26 15.69 9.96
N GLU A 282 -20.48 15.98 9.50
CA GLU A 282 -21.71 15.38 10.04
C GLU A 282 -21.70 13.84 9.93
N SER A 283 -21.15 13.31 8.86
CA SER A 283 -21.01 11.86 8.66
C SER A 283 -19.99 11.27 9.64
N ALA A 284 -18.82 11.90 9.76
CA ALA A 284 -17.77 11.47 10.70
C ALA A 284 -18.26 11.59 12.17
N GLU A 285 -18.92 12.70 12.51
CA GLU A 285 -19.50 12.93 13.84
C GLU A 285 -20.54 11.87 14.22
N ARG A 286 -21.45 11.52 13.29
CA ARG A 286 -22.42 10.43 13.52
C ARG A 286 -21.72 9.11 13.81
N TYR A 287 -20.64 8.78 13.08
CA TYR A 287 -19.86 7.59 13.36
C TYR A 287 -19.21 7.67 14.75
N ILE A 288 -18.46 8.72 15.03
CA ILE A 288 -17.70 8.86 16.30
C ILE A 288 -18.67 8.85 17.51
N LEU A 289 -19.69 9.71 17.52
CA LEU A 289 -20.53 9.90 18.70
C LEU A 289 -21.60 8.81 18.85
N ASN A 290 -22.31 8.48 17.77
CA ASN A 290 -23.45 7.58 17.86
C ASN A 290 -23.02 6.11 17.75
N TRP A 291 -21.95 5.80 17.02
CA TRP A 291 -21.50 4.42 16.86
C TRP A 291 -20.26 4.11 17.70
N ALA A 292 -19.10 4.68 17.40
CA ALA A 292 -17.84 4.30 18.07
C ALA A 292 -17.89 4.54 19.58
N LEU A 293 -18.32 5.70 20.04
CA LEU A 293 -18.45 6.04 21.47
C LEU A 293 -19.80 5.67 22.07
N ASN A 294 -20.72 5.12 21.25
CA ASN A 294 -22.02 4.58 21.69
C ASN A 294 -22.85 5.55 22.55
N LYS A 295 -22.79 6.86 22.27
CA LYS A 295 -23.52 7.86 23.07
C LYS A 295 -25.05 7.70 22.98
N SER A 296 -25.56 7.13 21.86
CA SER A 296 -27.00 6.90 21.65
C SER A 296 -27.51 5.57 22.18
N HIS A 297 -26.64 4.65 22.58
CA HIS A 297 -27.00 3.27 22.92
C HIS A 297 -26.27 2.76 24.17
N GLU A 298 -26.19 3.59 25.21
CA GLU A 298 -25.39 3.36 26.43
C GLU A 298 -25.61 2.01 27.11
N ASP A 299 -26.79 1.40 26.93
CA ASP A 299 -27.14 0.13 27.59
C ASP A 299 -27.02 -1.12 26.70
N LYS A 300 -26.63 -0.96 25.42
CA LYS A 300 -26.53 -2.08 24.49
C LYS A 300 -25.14 -2.14 23.86
N PRO A 301 -24.38 -3.21 24.11
CA PRO A 301 -23.12 -3.39 23.41
C PRO A 301 -23.40 -3.71 21.94
N PHE A 302 -22.87 -2.90 21.05
CA PHE A 302 -22.82 -3.14 19.61
C PHE A 302 -21.38 -3.45 19.20
N TYR A 303 -21.23 -4.32 18.24
CA TYR A 303 -19.92 -4.65 17.68
C TYR A 303 -19.23 -3.39 17.13
N GLY A 304 -17.97 -3.19 17.52
CA GLY A 304 -17.20 -2.01 17.11
C GLY A 304 -17.53 -0.73 17.86
N THR A 305 -18.11 -0.82 19.06
CA THR A 305 -18.42 0.33 19.92
C THR A 305 -17.67 0.26 21.25
N VAL A 306 -17.28 1.42 21.79
CA VAL A 306 -16.68 1.51 23.11
C VAL A 306 -17.73 1.26 24.19
N TYR A 307 -17.43 0.32 25.07
CA TYR A 307 -18.30 -0.01 26.19
C TYR A 307 -17.77 0.65 27.47
N LYS A 308 -18.52 1.63 27.97
CA LYS A 308 -18.07 2.48 29.09
C LYS A 308 -18.24 1.87 30.49
N LYS A 309 -18.79 0.65 30.57
CA LYS A 309 -19.02 -0.07 31.82
C LYS A 309 -18.14 -1.32 31.92
N GLU A 310 -17.93 -1.83 33.15
CA GLU A 310 -17.37 -3.18 33.30
C GLU A 310 -18.26 -4.19 32.57
N SER A 311 -17.65 -5.08 31.81
CA SER A 311 -18.38 -6.13 31.09
C SER A 311 -17.64 -7.45 31.11
N GLU A 312 -18.32 -8.50 30.67
CA GLU A 312 -17.74 -9.82 30.48
C GLU A 312 -18.05 -10.28 29.05
N TYR A 313 -17.02 -10.69 28.31
CA TYR A 313 -17.15 -11.23 26.97
C TYR A 313 -16.23 -12.44 26.81
N MET A 314 -16.74 -13.55 26.29
CA MET A 314 -16.02 -14.82 26.13
C MET A 314 -15.30 -15.31 27.40
N GLY A 315 -15.92 -15.07 28.57
CA GLY A 315 -15.36 -15.47 29.88
C GLY A 315 -14.25 -14.55 30.41
N ARG A 316 -13.99 -13.41 29.74
CA ARG A 316 -13.08 -12.36 30.21
C ARG A 316 -13.84 -11.18 30.77
N LYS A 317 -13.30 -10.61 31.84
CA LYS A 317 -13.79 -9.35 32.39
C LYS A 317 -12.99 -8.20 31.83
N PHE A 318 -13.67 -7.18 31.36
CA PHE A 318 -13.09 -5.95 30.83
C PHE A 318 -13.41 -4.79 31.75
N SER A 319 -12.41 -3.94 31.95
CA SER A 319 -12.62 -2.63 32.58
C SER A 319 -13.42 -1.72 31.67
N PRO A 320 -14.00 -0.61 32.19
CA PRO A 320 -14.66 0.39 31.35
C PRO A 320 -13.76 0.88 30.22
N TYR A 321 -14.38 1.30 29.12
CA TYR A 321 -13.77 1.84 27.91
C TYR A 321 -13.08 0.81 26.99
N HIS A 322 -13.45 -0.43 27.04
CA HIS A 322 -13.02 -1.40 26.03
C HIS A 322 -13.94 -1.35 24.79
N LEU A 323 -13.37 -1.71 23.65
CA LEU A 323 -14.09 -1.87 22.40
C LEU A 323 -14.78 -3.25 22.38
N TYR A 324 -16.09 -3.25 22.18
CA TYR A 324 -16.84 -4.48 22.05
C TYR A 324 -16.71 -5.08 20.65
N GLN A 325 -16.19 -6.29 20.55
CA GLN A 325 -16.02 -6.98 19.28
C GLN A 325 -15.99 -8.50 19.47
N GLU A 326 -16.31 -9.22 18.42
CA GLU A 326 -16.42 -10.68 18.45
C GLU A 326 -15.06 -11.36 18.70
N MET A 327 -14.00 -10.80 18.12
CA MET A 327 -12.64 -11.14 18.42
C MET A 327 -11.96 -9.87 18.93
N ASN A 328 -11.46 -9.90 20.13
CA ASN A 328 -10.91 -8.73 20.81
C ASN A 328 -9.54 -8.34 20.20
N TYR A 329 -9.57 -7.62 19.07
CA TYR A 329 -8.37 -7.14 18.37
C TYR A 329 -7.96 -5.76 18.87
N MET A 330 -6.88 -5.70 19.63
CA MET A 330 -6.32 -4.47 20.17
C MET A 330 -5.99 -3.40 19.12
N GLN A 331 -5.68 -3.81 17.92
CA GLN A 331 -5.42 -2.89 16.82
C GLN A 331 -6.58 -1.92 16.56
N HIS A 332 -7.82 -2.35 16.75
CA HIS A 332 -8.99 -1.51 16.53
C HIS A 332 -9.10 -0.40 17.57
N GLU A 333 -8.78 -0.71 18.82
CA GLU A 333 -8.74 0.28 19.89
C GLU A 333 -7.63 1.31 19.68
N ILE A 334 -6.49 0.88 19.14
CA ILE A 334 -5.37 1.78 18.83
C ILE A 334 -5.72 2.71 17.66
N PHE A 335 -6.36 2.22 16.61
CA PHE A 335 -6.83 3.07 15.51
C PHE A 335 -7.85 4.09 16.01
N LEU A 336 -8.76 3.69 16.87
CA LEU A 336 -9.76 4.61 17.42
C LEU A 336 -9.10 5.75 18.22
N LEU A 337 -7.96 5.54 18.88
CA LEU A 337 -7.23 6.63 19.54
C LEU A 337 -6.78 7.72 18.56
N GLU A 338 -6.26 7.35 17.38
CA GLU A 338 -5.89 8.33 16.35
C GLU A 338 -7.13 9.04 15.80
N GLU A 339 -8.20 8.30 15.52
CA GLU A 339 -9.46 8.87 15.04
C GLU A 339 -10.04 9.89 15.99
N LEU A 340 -10.08 9.58 17.30
CA LEU A 340 -10.57 10.50 18.33
C LEU A 340 -9.68 11.74 18.47
N ALA A 341 -8.35 11.58 18.37
CA ALA A 341 -7.42 12.70 18.41
C ALA A 341 -7.67 13.70 17.25
N ASP A 342 -7.86 13.19 16.02
CA ASP A 342 -8.18 14.02 14.86
C ASP A 342 -9.57 14.67 14.97
N TYR A 343 -10.55 13.96 15.51
CA TYR A 343 -11.88 14.52 15.78
C TYR A 343 -11.79 15.71 16.76
N VAL A 344 -11.07 15.54 17.87
CA VAL A 344 -10.89 16.62 18.84
C VAL A 344 -10.13 17.82 18.26
N ARG A 345 -9.13 17.61 17.40
CA ARG A 345 -8.45 18.70 16.69
C ARG A 345 -9.39 19.50 15.80
N LEU A 346 -10.35 18.84 15.15
CA LEU A 346 -11.31 19.48 14.25
C LEU A 346 -12.45 20.18 14.97
N THR A 347 -12.88 19.66 16.12
CA THR A 347 -14.10 20.11 16.81
C THR A 347 -13.83 20.86 18.10
N GLY A 348 -12.74 20.57 18.80
CA GLY A 348 -12.46 21.04 20.15
C GLY A 348 -13.33 20.36 21.23
N ASP A 349 -13.91 19.20 20.94
CA ASP A 349 -14.82 18.47 21.85
C ASP A 349 -14.02 17.85 23.03
N GLU A 350 -14.10 18.48 24.19
CA GLU A 350 -13.38 18.06 25.40
C GLU A 350 -13.96 16.76 26.00
N GLU A 351 -15.24 16.46 25.79
CA GLU A 351 -15.84 15.21 26.26
C GLU A 351 -15.27 14.01 25.49
N VAL A 352 -15.07 14.17 24.18
CA VAL A 352 -14.40 13.14 23.35
C VAL A 352 -12.93 13.03 23.72
N LEU A 353 -12.27 14.11 24.12
CA LEU A 353 -10.89 14.05 24.64
C LEU A 353 -10.81 13.22 25.92
N GLU A 354 -11.76 13.41 26.85
CA GLU A 354 -11.84 12.60 28.08
C GLU A 354 -12.06 11.12 27.75
N ASP A 355 -12.94 10.80 26.79
CA ASP A 355 -13.17 9.45 26.30
C ASP A 355 -11.89 8.83 25.69
N ALA A 356 -11.14 9.60 24.88
CA ALA A 356 -9.87 9.12 24.30
C ALA A 356 -8.81 8.83 25.37
N VAL A 357 -8.68 9.70 26.38
CA VAL A 357 -7.77 9.45 27.51
C VAL A 357 -8.20 8.23 28.31
N ALA A 358 -9.49 8.02 28.52
CA ALA A 358 -10.00 6.85 29.23
C ALA A 358 -9.76 5.56 28.45
N LEU A 359 -9.93 5.57 27.12
CA LEU A 359 -9.61 4.45 26.24
C LEU A 359 -8.10 4.13 26.29
N ALA A 360 -7.24 5.14 26.19
CA ALA A 360 -5.80 4.94 26.28
C ALA A 360 -5.38 4.32 27.63
N LYS A 361 -5.98 4.79 28.74
CA LYS A 361 -5.74 4.22 30.08
C LYS A 361 -6.25 2.78 30.19
N HIS A 362 -7.37 2.45 29.55
CA HIS A 362 -7.85 1.07 29.47
C HIS A 362 -6.82 0.17 28.78
N ILE A 363 -6.32 0.57 27.58
CA ILE A 363 -5.30 -0.19 26.87
C ILE A 363 -4.07 -0.41 27.76
N LEU A 364 -3.55 0.64 28.38
CA LEU A 364 -2.37 0.56 29.25
C LEU A 364 -2.58 -0.30 30.50
N LYS A 365 -3.79 -0.40 30.98
CA LYS A 365 -4.13 -1.20 32.17
C LYS A 365 -4.36 -2.67 31.85
N ASP A 366 -5.14 -2.97 30.82
CA ASP A 366 -5.67 -4.31 30.58
C ASP A 366 -4.94 -5.07 29.46
N HIS A 367 -4.20 -4.37 28.59
CA HIS A 367 -3.59 -4.93 27.39
C HIS A 367 -2.10 -4.60 27.24
N PHE A 368 -1.44 -4.09 28.28
CA PHE A 368 -0.06 -3.65 28.17
C PHE A 368 0.84 -4.37 29.17
N GLU A 369 1.85 -5.09 28.67
CA GLU A 369 2.81 -5.83 29.46
C GLU A 369 4.24 -5.57 28.97
N ASP A 370 5.04 -4.79 29.70
CA ASP A 370 6.46 -4.52 29.39
C ASP A 370 6.72 -4.08 27.92
N GLY A 371 5.90 -3.15 27.44
CA GLY A 371 5.95 -2.65 26.06
C GLY A 371 5.25 -3.53 25.04
N MET A 372 4.74 -4.67 25.42
CA MET A 372 3.97 -5.54 24.57
C MET A 372 2.47 -5.18 24.66
N ILE A 373 1.84 -4.92 23.51
CA ILE A 373 0.39 -4.80 23.42
C ILE A 373 -0.16 -6.20 23.17
N VAL A 374 -0.91 -6.73 24.13
CA VAL A 374 -1.38 -8.11 24.10
C VAL A 374 -2.87 -8.24 24.06
N ASN A 375 -3.31 -9.26 23.36
CA ASN A 375 -4.67 -9.74 23.39
C ASN A 375 -4.69 -11.27 23.48
N GLU A 376 -5.76 -11.82 24.06
CA GLU A 376 -6.02 -13.24 24.08
C GLU A 376 -7.17 -13.57 23.13
N ASN A 377 -6.85 -14.09 21.96
CA ASN A 377 -7.88 -14.59 21.01
C ASN A 377 -8.45 -15.94 21.47
N THR A 378 -7.65 -16.71 22.21
CA THR A 378 -8.04 -18.00 22.76
C THR A 378 -7.53 -18.08 24.20
N PRO A 379 -8.27 -18.62 25.15
CA PRO A 379 -7.80 -18.77 26.53
C PRO A 379 -6.42 -19.43 26.59
N GLY A 380 -5.45 -18.74 27.20
CA GLY A 380 -4.07 -19.18 27.33
C GLY A 380 -3.16 -18.90 26.14
N HIS A 381 -3.64 -18.27 25.08
CA HIS A 381 -2.82 -17.88 23.94
C HIS A 381 -2.79 -16.34 23.81
N LYS A 382 -1.66 -15.76 24.14
CA LYS A 382 -1.43 -14.31 24.02
C LYS A 382 -0.88 -13.98 22.64
N ILE A 383 -1.51 -13.02 21.98
CA ILE A 383 -1.04 -12.47 20.70
C ILE A 383 -0.53 -11.05 20.95
N ASP A 384 0.66 -10.79 20.47
CA ASP A 384 1.30 -9.48 20.55
C ASP A 384 1.01 -8.67 19.30
N TYR A 385 0.33 -7.55 19.47
CA TYR A 385 -0.01 -6.61 18.40
C TYR A 385 0.94 -5.41 18.30
N SER A 386 2.00 -5.35 19.10
CA SER A 386 2.94 -4.21 19.04
C SER A 386 3.66 -4.05 17.71
N THR A 387 3.66 -5.10 16.88
CA THR A 387 4.36 -5.15 15.61
C THR A 387 3.44 -5.22 14.38
N VAL A 388 2.13 -5.34 14.58
CA VAL A 388 1.18 -5.60 13.48
C VAL A 388 0.68 -4.32 12.82
N HIS A 389 0.35 -3.34 13.63
CA HIS A 389 -0.14 -2.04 13.20
C HIS A 389 0.72 -0.92 13.80
N PRO A 390 0.54 0.34 13.39
CA PRO A 390 1.24 1.47 14.00
C PRO A 390 0.89 1.61 15.49
N ALA A 391 1.35 0.68 16.30
CA ALA A 391 0.96 0.51 17.68
C ALA A 391 1.17 1.76 18.54
N VAL A 392 2.12 2.62 18.18
CA VAL A 392 2.40 3.87 18.90
C VAL A 392 1.64 5.06 18.36
N CYS A 393 1.08 5.00 17.16
CA CYS A 393 0.50 6.19 16.51
C CYS A 393 -0.63 6.81 17.34
N GLY A 394 -1.54 5.98 17.85
CA GLY A 394 -2.62 6.45 18.73
C GLY A 394 -2.11 7.15 19.99
N PHE A 395 -1.11 6.58 20.66
CA PHE A 395 -0.49 7.20 21.83
C PHE A 395 0.24 8.49 21.50
N LEU A 396 0.99 8.53 20.38
CA LEU A 396 1.72 9.73 19.96
C LEU A 396 0.78 10.86 19.57
N GLU A 397 -0.28 10.59 18.82
CA GLU A 397 -1.26 11.61 18.41
C GLU A 397 -2.04 12.16 19.61
N LEU A 398 -2.49 11.28 20.51
CA LEU A 398 -3.12 11.72 21.75
C LEU A 398 -2.13 12.47 22.64
N GLY A 399 -0.88 11.99 22.76
CA GLY A 399 0.19 12.63 23.53
C GLY A 399 0.48 14.06 23.03
N LYS A 400 0.53 14.30 21.73
CA LYS A 400 0.68 15.63 21.14
C LYS A 400 -0.47 16.55 21.53
N LEU A 401 -1.70 16.06 21.34
CA LEU A 401 -2.91 16.81 21.66
C LEU A 401 -2.99 17.22 23.14
N LEU A 402 -2.61 16.29 24.04
CA LEU A 402 -2.56 16.55 25.49
C LEU A 402 -1.43 17.52 25.86
N ARG A 403 -0.27 17.42 25.22
CA ARG A 403 0.86 18.31 25.47
C ARG A 403 0.54 19.76 25.05
N GLU A 404 -0.19 19.96 23.96
CA GLU A 404 -0.66 21.27 23.52
C GLU A 404 -1.60 21.93 24.55
N ARG A 405 -2.20 21.14 25.45
CA ARG A 405 -3.10 21.55 26.54
C ARG A 405 -2.44 21.55 27.91
N ASP A 406 -1.12 21.32 27.98
CA ASP A 406 -0.38 21.15 29.23
C ASP A 406 -0.95 20.03 30.14
N ASP A 407 -1.58 19.01 29.57
CA ASP A 407 -2.18 17.90 30.32
C ASP A 407 -1.12 16.93 30.82
N ALA A 408 -1.20 16.56 32.10
CA ALA A 408 -0.25 15.67 32.76
C ALA A 408 -0.23 14.23 32.16
N ASN A 409 -1.31 13.78 31.50
CA ASN A 409 -1.37 12.48 30.85
C ASN A 409 -0.49 12.40 29.59
N ALA A 410 -0.06 13.52 29.01
CA ALA A 410 0.78 13.55 27.82
C ALA A 410 2.05 12.69 28.00
N GLN A 411 2.75 12.84 29.13
CA GLN A 411 3.98 12.10 29.41
C GLN A 411 3.74 10.59 29.47
N GLN A 412 2.59 10.15 29.97
CA GLN A 412 2.24 8.73 30.01
C GLN A 412 2.13 8.14 28.60
N MET A 413 1.55 8.89 27.64
CA MET A 413 1.41 8.47 26.23
C MET A 413 2.78 8.33 25.57
N TYR A 414 3.68 9.29 25.75
CA TYR A 414 5.05 9.19 25.22
C TYR A 414 5.86 8.06 25.84
N THR A 415 5.70 7.82 27.15
CA THR A 415 6.35 6.70 27.83
C THR A 415 5.85 5.35 27.29
N ALA A 416 4.56 5.21 27.05
CA ALA A 416 4.00 4.01 26.43
C ALA A 416 4.56 3.79 25.02
N ALA A 417 4.62 4.83 24.19
CA ALA A 417 5.21 4.75 22.86
C ALA A 417 6.68 4.31 22.88
N GLU A 418 7.49 4.85 23.80
CA GLU A 418 8.87 4.46 23.98
C GLU A 418 9.01 2.98 24.40
N GLN A 419 8.20 2.52 25.34
CA GLN A 419 8.23 1.12 25.81
C GLN A 419 7.84 0.14 24.70
N ILE A 420 6.86 0.51 23.85
CA ILE A 420 6.46 -0.30 22.68
C ILE A 420 7.61 -0.37 21.67
N ALA A 421 8.24 0.74 21.36
CA ALA A 421 9.37 0.77 20.42
C ALA A 421 10.57 -0.03 20.95
N ASP A 422 10.86 0.05 22.25
CA ASP A 422 11.88 -0.78 22.91
C ASP A 422 11.53 -2.28 22.79
N HIS A 423 10.26 -2.63 22.97
CA HIS A 423 9.78 -4.02 22.80
C HIS A 423 9.97 -4.49 21.36
N VAL A 424 9.58 -3.69 20.37
CA VAL A 424 9.77 -4.01 18.93
C VAL A 424 11.25 -4.25 18.64
N CYS A 425 12.18 -3.43 19.17
CA CYS A 425 13.61 -3.66 19.03
C CYS A 425 14.07 -4.99 19.62
N ARG A 426 13.57 -5.35 20.80
CA ARG A 426 13.91 -6.63 21.45
C ARG A 426 13.39 -7.85 20.67
N ARG A 427 12.20 -7.74 20.10
CA ARG A 427 11.61 -8.81 19.27
C ARG A 427 12.26 -8.92 17.91
N ALA A 428 12.73 -7.81 17.38
CA ALA A 428 13.31 -7.73 16.04
C ALA A 428 12.42 -8.38 14.96
N PHE A 429 12.90 -9.43 14.31
CA PHE A 429 12.18 -10.13 13.24
C PHE A 429 11.24 -11.25 13.74
N GLN A 430 11.11 -11.43 15.06
CA GLN A 430 10.27 -12.47 15.64
C GLN A 430 8.85 -11.93 15.88
N PHE A 431 8.14 -11.58 14.85
CA PHE A 431 6.77 -11.10 14.99
C PHE A 431 5.80 -11.86 14.13
N PRO A 432 4.67 -12.29 14.71
CA PRO A 432 3.52 -12.65 13.92
C PRO A 432 2.92 -11.39 13.31
N THR A 433 2.38 -11.49 12.14
CA THR A 433 1.51 -10.48 11.56
C THR A 433 0.07 -10.90 11.83
N GLU A 434 -0.74 -10.02 12.36
CA GLU A 434 -2.15 -10.29 12.74
C GLU A 434 -2.37 -11.63 13.49
N GLY A 435 -1.39 -12.03 14.30
CA GLY A 435 -1.44 -13.27 15.05
C GLY A 435 -1.16 -14.55 14.26
N GLU A 436 -0.94 -14.45 12.96
CA GLU A 436 -0.68 -15.59 12.08
C GLU A 436 0.72 -15.51 11.46
N PRO A 437 1.50 -16.59 11.49
CA PRO A 437 2.89 -16.54 11.03
C PRO A 437 3.03 -16.44 9.50
N CYS A 438 1.94 -16.43 8.76
CA CYS A 438 1.95 -16.47 7.30
C CYS A 438 1.39 -15.21 6.62
N THR A 439 0.92 -14.23 7.37
CA THR A 439 0.40 -12.98 6.81
C THR A 439 1.53 -11.99 6.61
N GLU A 440 1.82 -11.70 5.36
CA GLU A 440 2.88 -10.79 4.96
C GLU A 440 2.35 -9.83 3.91
N ASP A 441 2.10 -8.64 4.29
CA ASP A 441 1.74 -7.53 3.42
C ASP A 441 2.36 -6.25 3.99
N GLY A 442 1.76 -5.10 3.76
CA GLY A 442 2.22 -3.86 4.38
C GLY A 442 2.24 -3.87 5.91
N SER A 443 1.49 -4.76 6.56
CA SER A 443 1.38 -4.79 8.02
C SER A 443 2.71 -5.05 8.74
N MET A 444 3.64 -5.76 8.12
CA MET A 444 4.99 -5.91 8.68
C MET A 444 5.75 -4.59 8.80
N SER A 445 5.46 -3.65 7.92
CA SER A 445 6.07 -2.32 7.97
C SER A 445 5.56 -1.48 9.14
N CYS A 446 4.50 -1.91 9.83
CA CYS A 446 3.97 -1.21 10.99
C CYS A 446 4.95 -1.16 12.15
N SER A 447 5.79 -2.19 12.31
CA SER A 447 6.89 -2.16 13.27
C SER A 447 7.90 -1.05 12.96
N VAL A 448 8.16 -0.80 11.68
CA VAL A 448 9.02 0.30 11.23
C VAL A 448 8.37 1.64 11.53
N ILE A 449 7.09 1.81 11.24
CA ILE A 449 6.33 3.03 11.58
C ILE A 449 6.41 3.28 13.07
N THR A 450 6.18 2.25 13.89
CA THR A 450 6.31 2.31 15.35
C THR A 450 7.68 2.86 15.78
N LEU A 451 8.76 2.32 15.24
CA LEU A 451 10.12 2.74 15.56
C LEU A 451 10.41 4.17 15.10
N LEU A 452 10.12 4.48 13.84
CA LEU A 452 10.48 5.76 13.25
C LEU A 452 9.60 6.93 13.72
N ARG A 453 8.32 6.70 14.00
CA ARG A 453 7.45 7.69 14.63
C ARG A 453 7.92 7.99 16.05
N THR A 454 8.26 6.96 16.84
CA THR A 454 8.82 7.16 18.19
C THR A 454 10.14 7.90 18.14
N TYR A 455 11.02 7.58 17.18
CA TYR A 455 12.27 8.30 16.95
C TYR A 455 12.06 9.79 16.68
N LEU A 456 11.13 10.13 15.81
CA LEU A 456 10.87 11.52 15.40
C LEU A 456 10.15 12.34 16.47
N GLU A 457 9.25 11.72 17.22
CA GLU A 457 8.22 12.46 17.98
C GLU A 457 8.35 12.32 19.49
N ALA A 458 9.03 11.27 19.97
CA ALA A 458 9.20 11.01 21.40
C ALA A 458 10.68 11.02 21.82
N VAL A 459 11.47 10.05 21.36
CA VAL A 459 12.87 9.89 21.78
C VAL A 459 13.74 9.37 20.62
N PRO A 460 14.79 10.11 20.20
CA PRO A 460 15.62 9.77 19.05
C PRO A 460 16.71 8.73 19.40
N LYS A 461 16.32 7.49 19.71
CA LYS A 461 17.28 6.40 19.94
C LYS A 461 17.79 5.84 18.61
N ALA A 462 19.12 5.78 18.44
CA ALA A 462 19.74 5.27 17.22
C ALA A 462 19.32 3.83 16.86
N GLU A 463 19.08 2.99 17.88
CA GLU A 463 18.63 1.61 17.72
C GLU A 463 17.28 1.48 17.01
N TYR A 464 16.36 2.45 17.14
CA TYR A 464 15.09 2.46 16.43
C TYR A 464 15.29 2.62 14.93
N LEU A 465 16.19 3.52 14.57
CA LEU A 465 16.53 3.76 13.18
C LEU A 465 17.26 2.57 12.54
N GLU A 466 18.22 1.98 13.25
CA GLU A 466 18.94 0.80 12.77
C GLU A 466 18.04 -0.42 12.61
N MET A 467 17.13 -0.66 13.57
CA MET A 467 16.17 -1.76 13.48
C MET A 467 15.15 -1.52 12.38
N GLY A 468 14.63 -0.30 12.24
CA GLY A 468 13.72 0.08 11.16
C GLY A 468 14.34 -0.16 9.79
N GLU A 469 15.61 0.19 9.60
CA GLU A 469 16.35 -0.08 8.36
C GLU A 469 16.47 -1.58 8.08
N LYS A 470 16.80 -2.38 9.09
CA LYS A 470 16.91 -3.84 8.93
C LYS A 470 15.57 -4.47 8.52
N ILE A 471 14.47 -4.03 9.13
CA ILE A 471 13.13 -4.55 8.79
C ILE A 471 12.72 -4.13 7.38
N LEU A 472 12.90 -2.86 6.98
CA LEU A 472 12.62 -2.40 5.62
C LEU A 472 13.42 -3.18 4.58
N ARG A 473 14.70 -3.42 4.84
CA ARG A 473 15.56 -4.19 3.95
C ARG A 473 15.09 -5.63 3.81
N ALA A 474 14.67 -6.26 4.90
CA ALA A 474 14.10 -7.61 4.89
C ALA A 474 12.74 -7.65 4.16
N HIS A 475 11.87 -6.66 4.38
CA HIS A 475 10.57 -6.57 3.75
C HIS A 475 10.63 -6.37 2.23
N ARG A 476 11.73 -5.82 1.71
CA ARG A 476 11.89 -5.54 0.27
C ARG A 476 11.66 -6.75 -0.63
N VAL A 477 11.95 -7.96 -0.15
CA VAL A 477 11.74 -9.20 -0.91
C VAL A 477 10.26 -9.52 -1.14
N LEU A 478 9.36 -8.93 -0.36
CA LEU A 478 7.90 -9.08 -0.49
C LEU A 478 7.26 -7.99 -1.36
N GLU A 479 8.03 -7.02 -1.80
CA GLU A 479 7.52 -5.92 -2.61
C GLU A 479 7.55 -6.30 -4.08
N MET A 480 6.47 -5.98 -4.80
CA MET A 480 6.42 -6.09 -6.24
C MET A 480 7.22 -4.97 -6.90
N ASP A 481 7.81 -5.27 -8.04
CA ASP A 481 8.54 -4.34 -8.87
C ASP A 481 8.08 -4.43 -10.33
N GLY A 482 8.80 -3.82 -11.25
CA GLY A 482 8.51 -3.85 -12.68
C GLY A 482 8.10 -2.51 -13.23
N THR A 483 7.40 -2.53 -14.38
CA THR A 483 7.08 -1.33 -15.17
C THR A 483 5.58 -0.98 -15.15
N ASP A 484 4.83 -1.56 -14.23
CA ASP A 484 3.40 -1.32 -14.11
C ASP A 484 3.05 -0.59 -12.80
N CYS A 485 2.55 0.66 -12.93
CA CYS A 485 2.19 1.51 -11.80
C CYS A 485 1.13 0.88 -10.87
N ARG A 486 0.38 -0.11 -11.34
CA ARG A 486 -0.66 -0.76 -10.54
C ARG A 486 -0.12 -1.76 -9.51
N MET A 487 1.16 -2.15 -9.67
CA MET A 487 1.81 -3.15 -8.80
C MET A 487 3.10 -2.65 -8.15
N LYS A 488 3.78 -1.69 -8.77
CA LYS A 488 5.13 -1.28 -8.36
C LYS A 488 5.16 -0.77 -6.93
N ASN A 489 6.12 -1.27 -6.14
CA ASN A 489 6.27 -0.97 -4.72
C ASN A 489 5.04 -1.28 -3.84
N SER A 490 4.16 -2.18 -4.31
CA SER A 490 3.13 -2.78 -3.47
C SER A 490 3.65 -4.01 -2.75
N SER A 491 3.10 -4.29 -1.58
CA SER A 491 3.43 -5.51 -0.84
C SER A 491 2.60 -6.69 -1.32
N ILE A 492 3.21 -7.88 -1.29
CA ILE A 492 2.52 -9.14 -1.52
C ILE A 492 1.80 -9.51 -0.23
N ARG A 493 0.54 -9.91 -0.36
CA ARG A 493 -0.27 -10.36 0.77
C ARG A 493 -0.47 -11.87 0.71
N PHE A 494 -0.26 -12.52 1.87
CA PHE A 494 -0.46 -13.96 2.05
C PHE A 494 -1.69 -14.33 2.86
N TRP A 495 -2.34 -13.36 3.48
CA TRP A 495 -3.49 -13.61 4.35
C TRP A 495 -4.59 -14.40 3.64
N GLU A 496 -5.08 -13.87 2.54
CA GLU A 496 -6.10 -14.52 1.72
C GLU A 496 -5.58 -15.84 1.14
N THR A 497 -4.30 -15.90 0.77
CA THR A 497 -3.69 -17.13 0.26
C THR A 497 -3.62 -18.21 1.31
N GLN A 498 -3.46 -17.88 2.57
CA GLN A 498 -3.38 -18.84 3.65
C GLN A 498 -4.70 -19.53 3.91
N TYR A 499 -5.80 -18.80 3.99
CA TYR A 499 -7.12 -19.39 4.18
C TYR A 499 -7.57 -20.24 2.99
N GLU A 500 -7.21 -19.82 1.82
CA GLU A 500 -7.63 -20.44 0.55
C GLU A 500 -6.68 -21.52 0.08
N SER A 501 -5.41 -21.46 0.51
CA SER A 501 -4.37 -22.37 0.02
C SER A 501 -4.47 -23.81 0.51
N ARG A 502 -5.17 -24.06 1.59
CA ARG A 502 -5.34 -25.42 2.11
C ARG A 502 -6.01 -26.34 1.10
N ASP A 503 -6.99 -25.82 0.38
CA ASP A 503 -7.82 -26.62 -0.53
C ASP A 503 -7.54 -26.33 -2.02
N TRP A 504 -7.01 -25.14 -2.37
CA TRP A 504 -7.02 -24.65 -3.74
C TRP A 504 -5.69 -24.07 -4.25
N GLY A 505 -4.70 -23.94 -3.41
CA GLY A 505 -3.44 -23.28 -3.70
C GLY A 505 -3.49 -21.76 -3.53
N PRO A 506 -2.35 -21.13 -3.27
CA PRO A 506 -2.28 -19.71 -2.93
C PRO A 506 -2.55 -18.81 -4.13
N SER A 507 -3.26 -17.72 -3.90
CA SER A 507 -3.36 -16.59 -4.81
C SER A 507 -2.31 -15.54 -4.49
N LEU A 508 -1.81 -14.86 -5.51
CA LEU A 508 -0.91 -13.73 -5.35
C LEU A 508 -1.74 -12.45 -5.34
N ASN A 509 -1.89 -11.84 -4.18
CA ASN A 509 -2.50 -10.54 -4.03
C ASN A 509 -1.42 -9.47 -4.02
N ALA A 510 -1.18 -8.86 -5.17
CA ALA A 510 -0.35 -7.67 -5.30
C ALA A 510 -1.23 -6.41 -5.33
N GLY A 511 -0.67 -5.27 -5.00
CA GLY A 511 -1.42 -4.02 -4.97
C GLY A 511 -2.46 -3.94 -3.84
N HIS A 512 -2.30 -4.68 -2.76
CA HIS A 512 -3.19 -4.62 -1.60
C HIS A 512 -3.22 -3.22 -0.97
N GLY A 513 -4.38 -2.81 -0.44
CA GLY A 513 -4.57 -1.48 0.17
C GLY A 513 -3.61 -1.17 1.31
N TRP A 514 -3.23 -2.17 2.06
CA TRP A 514 -2.31 -2.05 3.20
C TRP A 514 -0.84 -1.86 2.78
N SER A 515 -0.52 -1.94 1.51
CA SER A 515 0.79 -1.50 1.00
C SER A 515 1.12 -0.04 1.34
N ILE A 516 0.10 0.76 1.72
CA ILE A 516 0.30 2.13 2.18
C ILE A 516 1.16 2.20 3.45
N TRP A 517 1.15 1.19 4.32
CA TRP A 517 2.02 1.15 5.49
C TRP A 517 3.49 1.02 5.09
N THR A 518 3.79 0.21 4.08
CA THR A 518 5.15 0.13 3.54
C THR A 518 5.57 1.47 2.93
N ALA A 519 4.66 2.13 2.23
CA ALA A 519 4.91 3.46 1.68
C ALA A 519 5.17 4.49 2.80
N GLU A 520 4.36 4.51 3.87
CA GLU A 520 4.57 5.38 5.03
C GLU A 520 5.92 5.10 5.71
N ALA A 521 6.23 3.83 6.00
CA ALA A 521 7.48 3.44 6.62
C ALA A 521 8.70 3.91 5.82
N LYS A 522 8.66 3.77 4.48
CA LYS A 522 9.71 4.25 3.57
C LYS A 522 9.81 5.78 3.56
N ALA A 523 8.68 6.50 3.58
CA ALA A 523 8.70 7.97 3.62
C ALA A 523 9.30 8.50 4.92
N LEU A 524 8.93 7.90 6.06
CA LEU A 524 9.53 8.25 7.35
C LEU A 524 11.04 8.01 7.36
N TYR A 525 11.48 6.86 6.84
CA TYR A 525 12.89 6.54 6.72
C TYR A 525 13.61 7.53 5.79
N ALA A 526 13.03 7.81 4.62
CA ALA A 526 13.56 8.77 3.65
C ALA A 526 13.76 10.16 4.25
N ARG A 527 12.79 10.63 5.05
CA ARG A 527 12.87 11.91 5.77
C ARG A 527 14.01 11.94 6.78
N ILE A 528 14.24 10.85 7.53
CA ILE A 528 15.29 10.79 8.57
C ILE A 528 16.67 10.63 7.95
N ARG A 529 16.80 9.83 6.90
CA ARG A 529 18.07 9.50 6.26
C ARG A 529 18.41 10.34 5.04
N TYR A 530 17.48 11.20 4.60
CA TYR A 530 17.62 11.99 3.37
C TYR A 530 17.79 11.09 2.13
N ASP A 531 17.04 9.98 2.07
CA ASP A 531 17.12 8.98 1.02
C ASP A 531 16.05 9.22 -0.05
N PHE A 532 16.44 9.82 -1.17
CA PHE A 532 15.52 10.10 -2.28
C PHE A 532 15.00 8.83 -2.94
N GLY A 533 15.82 7.78 -3.06
CA GLY A 533 15.39 6.51 -3.63
C GLY A 533 14.24 5.90 -2.84
N MET A 534 14.37 5.90 -1.52
CA MET A 534 13.34 5.42 -0.61
C MET A 534 12.06 6.28 -0.65
N LEU A 535 12.18 7.61 -0.83
CA LEU A 535 11.03 8.50 -1.02
C LEU A 535 10.31 8.20 -2.35
N LYS A 536 11.05 7.96 -3.42
CA LYS A 536 10.50 7.57 -4.72
C LYS A 536 9.72 6.26 -4.62
N ASP A 537 10.34 5.22 -4.04
CA ASP A 537 9.70 3.92 -3.82
C ASP A 537 8.43 4.05 -2.97
N SER A 538 8.47 4.89 -1.94
CA SER A 538 7.31 5.21 -1.10
C SER A 538 6.16 5.83 -1.90
N TYR A 539 6.47 6.82 -2.73
CA TYR A 539 5.47 7.48 -3.55
C TYR A 539 4.87 6.53 -4.60
N GLU A 540 5.67 5.65 -5.21
CA GLU A 540 5.17 4.63 -6.12
C GLU A 540 4.19 3.67 -5.45
N GLY A 541 4.44 3.27 -4.19
CA GLY A 541 3.49 2.51 -3.38
C GLY A 541 2.18 3.27 -3.09
N PHE A 542 2.24 4.59 -2.92
CA PHE A 542 1.06 5.45 -2.83
C PHE A 542 0.29 5.49 -4.16
N LEU A 543 0.98 5.66 -5.29
CA LEU A 543 0.35 5.66 -6.63
C LEU A 543 -0.36 4.32 -6.92
N THR A 544 0.22 3.20 -6.51
CA THR A 544 -0.41 1.87 -6.62
C THR A 544 -1.77 1.84 -5.91
N ASN A 545 -1.90 2.50 -4.77
CA ASN A 545 -3.19 2.62 -4.07
C ASN A 545 -4.19 3.50 -4.83
N ILE A 546 -3.73 4.59 -5.44
CA ILE A 546 -4.59 5.44 -6.29
C ILE A 546 -5.12 4.68 -7.49
N CYS A 547 -4.34 3.78 -8.09
CA CYS A 547 -4.78 2.96 -9.23
C CYS A 547 -6.03 2.11 -8.93
N LYS A 548 -6.36 1.88 -7.65
CA LYS A 548 -7.56 1.12 -7.24
C LYS A 548 -8.82 1.96 -7.15
N VAL A 549 -8.70 3.27 -7.22
CA VAL A 549 -9.86 4.18 -7.13
C VAL A 549 -10.59 4.18 -8.46
N GLU A 550 -11.81 3.67 -8.48
CA GLU A 550 -12.66 3.71 -9.65
C GLU A 550 -13.22 5.12 -9.90
N ALA A 551 -13.73 5.35 -11.10
CA ALA A 551 -14.28 6.66 -11.50
C ALA A 551 -15.39 7.16 -10.55
N CYS A 552 -16.15 6.23 -9.94
CA CYS A 552 -17.19 6.56 -8.96
C CYS A 552 -16.67 6.90 -7.56
N GLY A 553 -15.39 6.64 -7.26
CA GLY A 553 -14.80 6.78 -5.93
C GLY A 553 -14.76 5.50 -5.10
N GLY A 554 -15.40 4.43 -5.55
CA GLY A 554 -15.35 3.13 -4.87
C GLY A 554 -14.00 2.45 -5.03
N MET A 555 -13.62 1.63 -4.05
CA MET A 555 -12.36 0.90 -4.02
C MET A 555 -12.55 -0.51 -3.49
N SER A 556 -11.73 -1.42 -3.96
CA SER A 556 -11.58 -2.76 -3.38
C SER A 556 -10.37 -2.80 -2.45
N CYS A 557 -10.44 -3.55 -1.36
CA CYS A 557 -9.33 -3.71 -0.43
C CYS A 557 -8.19 -4.51 -1.05
N CYS A 558 -8.54 -5.67 -1.56
CA CYS A 558 -7.63 -6.59 -2.23
C CYS A 558 -7.90 -6.48 -3.72
N TYR A 559 -6.92 -6.16 -4.48
CA TYR A 559 -7.04 -6.01 -5.91
C TYR A 559 -5.85 -6.67 -6.58
N THR A 560 -6.12 -7.74 -7.29
CA THR A 560 -5.20 -8.21 -8.31
C THR A 560 -5.67 -7.58 -9.59
N PRO A 561 -4.98 -6.60 -10.13
CA PRO A 561 -5.44 -5.93 -11.33
C PRO A 561 -5.46 -6.88 -12.52
N ASP A 562 -6.33 -6.60 -13.50
CA ASP A 562 -6.40 -7.29 -14.81
C ASP A 562 -5.08 -7.18 -15.61
N MET A 563 -4.01 -7.00 -14.90
CA MET A 563 -2.75 -6.66 -15.48
C MET A 563 -1.79 -7.82 -15.55
N ILE A 564 -2.15 -8.98 -15.07
CA ILE A 564 -1.38 -10.13 -15.44
C ILE A 564 -2.11 -10.69 -16.67
N PRO A 565 -1.77 -10.23 -17.88
CA PRO A 565 -2.37 -10.76 -19.10
C PRO A 565 -2.09 -12.25 -19.12
N GLY A 566 -2.93 -13.00 -19.75
CA GLY A 566 -2.73 -14.42 -19.82
C GLY A 566 -3.50 -15.24 -18.81
N THR A 567 -4.24 -14.60 -17.94
CA THR A 567 -5.11 -15.35 -17.05
C THR A 567 -6.34 -15.81 -17.79
N PRO A 568 -6.59 -17.12 -17.90
CA PRO A 568 -7.74 -17.62 -18.61
C PRO A 568 -9.05 -17.22 -17.90
N HIS A 569 -10.05 -16.87 -18.69
CA HIS A 569 -11.38 -16.57 -18.18
C HIS A 569 -12.12 -17.84 -17.74
N ALA A 570 -11.92 -18.93 -18.43
CA ALA A 570 -12.35 -20.27 -18.06
C ALA A 570 -11.23 -21.26 -18.41
N TYR A 571 -11.20 -22.38 -17.75
CA TYR A 571 -10.33 -23.45 -18.14
C TYR A 571 -11.12 -24.75 -18.31
N TYR A 572 -10.61 -25.63 -19.15
CA TYR A 572 -11.22 -26.91 -19.44
C TYR A 572 -10.44 -28.02 -18.75
N VAL A 573 -11.15 -28.97 -18.19
CA VAL A 573 -10.59 -30.22 -17.70
C VAL A 573 -11.22 -31.33 -18.50
N ASN A 574 -10.41 -32.07 -19.26
CA ASN A 574 -10.88 -33.13 -20.17
C ASN A 574 -11.97 -32.64 -21.15
N GLY A 575 -11.83 -31.42 -21.69
CA GLY A 575 -12.78 -30.80 -22.60
C GLY A 575 -14.07 -30.30 -21.97
N VAL A 576 -14.19 -30.33 -20.65
CA VAL A 576 -15.32 -29.78 -19.91
C VAL A 576 -14.93 -28.45 -19.28
N GLU A 577 -15.69 -27.42 -19.57
CA GLU A 577 -15.50 -26.11 -18.94
C GLU A 577 -15.73 -26.20 -17.43
N VAL A 578 -14.75 -25.74 -16.65
CA VAL A 578 -14.88 -25.63 -15.20
C VAL A 578 -15.54 -24.29 -14.89
N PRO A 579 -16.77 -24.29 -14.34
CA PRO A 579 -17.50 -23.05 -14.12
C PRO A 579 -16.80 -22.11 -13.15
N ASP A 580 -16.88 -20.82 -13.42
CA ASP A 580 -16.36 -19.76 -12.55
C ASP A 580 -16.95 -19.76 -11.14
N SER A 581 -18.18 -20.26 -10.98
CA SER A 581 -18.92 -20.26 -9.74
C SER A 581 -18.23 -20.98 -8.57
N ILE A 582 -17.34 -21.93 -8.86
CA ILE A 582 -16.54 -22.61 -7.83
C ILE A 582 -15.40 -21.73 -7.34
N ASN A 583 -15.01 -20.75 -8.14
CA ASN A 583 -13.81 -19.94 -7.94
C ASN A 583 -14.11 -18.48 -7.57
N GLU A 584 -15.37 -18.08 -7.60
CA GLU A 584 -15.75 -16.68 -7.24
C GLU A 584 -15.38 -16.29 -5.81
N MET A 585 -15.20 -17.24 -4.92
CA MET A 585 -14.87 -17.02 -3.52
C MET A 585 -13.50 -17.55 -3.10
N ARG A 586 -12.73 -18.16 -4.01
CA ARG A 586 -11.47 -18.82 -3.67
C ARG A 586 -10.47 -18.74 -4.82
N PRO A 587 -9.80 -17.62 -5.01
CA PRO A 587 -8.76 -17.51 -6.00
C PRO A 587 -7.59 -18.44 -5.64
N THR A 588 -7.49 -19.56 -6.29
CA THR A 588 -6.53 -20.61 -5.98
C THR A 588 -5.23 -20.50 -6.75
N SER A 589 -5.17 -19.55 -7.67
CA SER A 589 -4.01 -19.32 -8.51
C SER A 589 -4.07 -17.91 -9.06
N VAL A 590 -2.96 -17.39 -9.53
CA VAL A 590 -2.89 -16.04 -10.09
C VAL A 590 -3.94 -15.84 -11.18
N HIS A 591 -4.16 -16.80 -12.03
CA HIS A 591 -5.14 -16.70 -13.10
C HIS A 591 -6.59 -16.65 -12.58
N LEU A 592 -6.89 -17.28 -11.46
CA LEU A 592 -8.19 -17.20 -10.81
C LEU A 592 -8.34 -15.91 -10.00
N ALA A 593 -7.27 -15.49 -9.34
CA ALA A 593 -7.23 -14.21 -8.64
C ALA A 593 -7.50 -13.03 -9.56
N GLN A 594 -7.10 -13.11 -10.82
CA GLN A 594 -7.38 -12.04 -11.79
C GLN A 594 -8.84 -11.94 -12.20
N LYS A 595 -9.56 -13.05 -12.21
CA LYS A 595 -11.01 -13.03 -12.39
C LYS A 595 -11.73 -12.53 -11.16
N TYR A 596 -11.11 -12.66 -10.03
CA TYR A 596 -11.56 -12.10 -8.78
C TYR A 596 -11.30 -10.59 -8.76
N VAL A 597 -11.83 -9.88 -9.74
CA VAL A 597 -12.19 -8.48 -9.53
C VAL A 597 -13.31 -8.53 -8.51
N PRO A 598 -13.09 -8.08 -7.28
CA PRO A 598 -14.14 -8.14 -6.28
C PRO A 598 -15.38 -7.48 -6.84
N LYS A 599 -16.49 -8.19 -6.87
CA LYS A 599 -17.80 -7.63 -7.24
C LYS A 599 -18.28 -6.64 -6.17
N THR A 600 -17.41 -6.32 -5.22
CA THR A 600 -17.71 -5.49 -4.07
C THR A 600 -16.70 -4.36 -3.90
N TYR A 601 -17.16 -3.24 -3.36
CA TYR A 601 -16.31 -2.23 -2.75
C TYR A 601 -16.18 -2.51 -1.26
N SER A 602 -15.02 -2.21 -0.69
CA SER A 602 -14.73 -2.41 0.72
C SER A 602 -14.42 -1.09 1.41
N VAL A 603 -14.89 -0.91 2.64
CA VAL A 603 -14.57 0.27 3.45
C VAL A 603 -13.09 0.33 3.82
N SER A 604 -12.41 -0.80 3.93
CA SER A 604 -10.96 -0.80 4.16
C SER A 604 -10.15 -0.25 2.99
N GLY A 605 -10.76 -0.17 1.80
CA GLY A 605 -10.10 0.38 0.61
C GLY A 605 -9.67 1.84 0.78
N ASN A 606 -10.39 2.66 1.54
CA ASN A 606 -10.08 4.07 1.69
C ASN A 606 -9.05 4.38 2.80
N PHE A 607 -8.56 3.38 3.52
CA PHE A 607 -7.53 3.58 4.55
C PHE A 607 -6.26 4.25 4.03
N PHE A 608 -5.91 4.02 2.77
CA PHE A 608 -4.74 4.67 2.20
C PHE A 608 -4.83 6.20 2.22
N LEU A 609 -6.03 6.79 2.12
CA LEU A 609 -6.22 8.25 2.23
C LEU A 609 -5.81 8.77 3.60
N VAL A 610 -6.13 8.01 4.65
CA VAL A 610 -5.74 8.37 6.03
C VAL A 610 -4.22 8.44 6.12
N ARG A 611 -3.53 7.38 5.75
CA ARG A 611 -2.06 7.32 5.88
C ARG A 611 -1.35 8.25 4.90
N ALA A 612 -1.91 8.47 3.71
CA ALA A 612 -1.38 9.42 2.74
C ALA A 612 -1.46 10.86 3.24
N ALA A 613 -2.55 11.24 3.95
CA ALA A 613 -2.69 12.56 4.55
C ALA A 613 -1.58 12.86 5.57
N ASP A 614 -1.20 11.85 6.36
CA ASP A 614 -0.16 12.01 7.38
C ASP A 614 1.27 11.96 6.80
N THR A 615 1.44 11.42 5.59
CA THR A 615 2.76 11.12 5.02
C THR A 615 3.10 12.02 3.84
N PHE A 616 2.23 12.06 2.82
CA PHE A 616 2.56 12.70 1.54
C PHE A 616 1.96 14.09 1.37
N ALA A 617 1.04 14.50 2.25
CA ALA A 617 0.40 15.80 2.14
C ALA A 617 1.36 17.00 2.29
N GLU A 618 2.51 16.78 2.91
CA GLU A 618 3.50 17.83 3.16
C GLU A 618 4.79 17.65 2.37
N MET A 619 5.04 16.46 1.78
CA MET A 619 6.34 16.06 1.28
C MET A 619 6.36 15.91 -0.24
N SER A 620 7.45 16.41 -0.85
CA SER A 620 7.80 16.18 -2.25
C SER A 620 9.28 15.88 -2.40
N GLY A 621 9.68 15.41 -3.59
CA GLY A 621 11.07 15.15 -3.89
C GLY A 621 11.45 15.54 -5.32
N PHE A 622 12.74 15.81 -5.54
CA PHE A 622 13.29 16.12 -6.85
C PHE A 622 14.69 15.56 -7.02
N ASP A 623 14.89 14.77 -8.07
CA ASP A 623 16.20 14.30 -8.51
C ASP A 623 16.73 15.20 -9.61
N CYS A 624 17.81 15.91 -9.32
CA CYS A 624 18.43 16.88 -10.23
C CYS A 624 19.12 16.23 -11.44
N GLU A 625 19.53 14.97 -11.33
CA GLU A 625 20.22 14.25 -12.40
C GLU A 625 19.25 13.75 -13.47
N THR A 626 18.16 13.14 -13.03
CA THR A 626 17.15 12.56 -13.93
C THR A 626 15.99 13.49 -14.20
N GLU A 627 15.92 14.65 -13.54
CA GLU A 627 14.78 15.57 -13.54
C GLU A 627 13.46 14.88 -13.08
N THR A 628 13.58 13.89 -12.21
CA THR A 628 12.42 13.14 -11.69
C THR A 628 11.79 13.88 -10.53
N ALA A 629 10.50 14.20 -10.66
CA ALA A 629 9.69 14.79 -9.60
C ALA A 629 8.87 13.69 -8.87
N VAL A 630 8.86 13.73 -7.53
CA VAL A 630 8.08 12.88 -6.65
C VAL A 630 7.02 13.73 -5.97
N ASN A 631 5.74 13.36 -6.05
CA ASN A 631 4.59 14.13 -5.55
C ASN A 631 4.63 15.61 -5.99
N GLY A 632 4.92 15.81 -7.26
CA GLY A 632 5.08 17.12 -7.88
C GLY A 632 5.31 17.01 -9.37
N LYS A 633 5.53 18.14 -10.02
CA LYS A 633 5.89 18.23 -11.44
C LYS A 633 7.07 19.16 -11.64
N TYR A 634 7.90 18.80 -12.62
CA TYR A 634 9.00 19.64 -13.08
C TYR A 634 8.86 19.91 -14.57
N LYS A 635 8.88 21.17 -14.95
CA LYS A 635 8.77 21.60 -16.34
C LYS A 635 9.49 22.94 -16.52
N ASP A 636 10.27 23.04 -17.58
CA ASP A 636 10.95 24.30 -18.01
C ASP A 636 11.74 24.96 -16.87
N GLY A 637 12.45 24.18 -16.06
CA GLY A 637 13.25 24.69 -14.92
C GLY A 637 12.43 25.02 -13.67
N VAL A 638 11.12 24.69 -13.64
CA VAL A 638 10.24 25.02 -12.51
C VAL A 638 9.72 23.74 -11.85
N PHE A 639 9.97 23.59 -10.55
CA PHE A 639 9.36 22.54 -9.74
C PHE A 639 8.11 23.10 -9.02
N GLU A 640 7.03 22.35 -9.07
CA GLU A 640 5.79 22.64 -8.37
C GLU A 640 5.31 21.37 -7.63
N SER A 641 5.17 21.46 -6.30
CA SER A 641 4.65 20.37 -5.49
C SER A 641 3.17 20.12 -5.73
N ALA A 642 2.76 18.84 -5.71
CA ALA A 642 1.36 18.44 -5.68
C ALA A 642 0.82 18.22 -4.26
N ALA A 643 1.69 18.22 -3.24
CA ALA A 643 1.31 18.06 -1.86
C ALA A 643 0.47 19.23 -1.36
N PRO A 644 -0.73 19.01 -0.79
CA PRO A 644 -1.65 20.10 -0.41
C PRO A 644 -1.11 21.01 0.71
N GLY A 645 -0.33 20.45 1.63
CA GLY A 645 0.31 21.15 2.74
C GLY A 645 1.82 21.29 2.59
N PHE A 646 2.32 21.31 1.35
CA PHE A 646 3.74 21.28 1.03
C PHE A 646 4.60 22.15 1.93
N ASN A 647 5.51 21.52 2.67
CA ASN A 647 6.48 22.20 3.55
C ASN A 647 7.84 21.49 3.62
N TYR A 648 8.01 20.37 2.90
CA TYR A 648 9.25 19.58 2.88
C TYR A 648 9.60 19.14 1.47
N LEU A 649 10.82 19.45 1.01
CA LEU A 649 11.37 19.02 -0.27
C LEU A 649 12.68 18.25 -0.05
N LEU A 650 12.72 16.99 -0.49
CA LEU A 650 13.97 16.21 -0.53
C LEU A 650 14.56 16.30 -1.92
N VAL A 651 15.78 16.82 -2.01
CA VAL A 651 16.52 17.01 -3.28
C VAL A 651 17.68 16.03 -3.36
N LYS A 652 17.73 15.26 -4.44
CA LYS A 652 18.89 14.43 -4.77
C LYS A 652 19.84 15.19 -5.68
N GLY A 653 21.07 15.29 -5.24
CA GLY A 653 22.09 16.11 -5.90
C GLY A 653 21.86 17.61 -5.67
N ILE A 654 22.68 18.43 -6.34
CA ILE A 654 22.57 19.88 -6.32
C ILE A 654 22.32 20.37 -7.74
N PRO A 655 21.19 21.03 -7.99
CA PRO A 655 20.86 21.50 -9.33
C PRO A 655 21.78 22.66 -9.75
N ASP A 656 22.02 22.80 -11.06
CA ASP A 656 22.65 24.01 -11.57
C ASP A 656 21.80 25.23 -11.28
N SER A 657 20.49 25.13 -11.51
CA SER A 657 19.48 26.09 -11.05
C SER A 657 18.08 25.54 -11.31
N PHE A 658 17.16 25.67 -10.36
CA PHE A 658 15.73 25.51 -10.62
C PHE A 658 14.89 26.49 -9.78
N LEU A 659 13.69 26.77 -10.26
CA LEU A 659 12.70 27.56 -9.56
C LEU A 659 11.77 26.64 -8.78
N LEU A 660 11.60 26.91 -7.50
CA LEU A 660 10.63 26.24 -6.64
C LEU A 660 9.39 27.17 -6.45
N LYS A 661 8.21 26.72 -6.89
CA LYS A 661 6.95 27.41 -6.61
C LYS A 661 6.57 27.25 -5.14
N VAL A 662 6.29 28.37 -4.50
CA VAL A 662 5.95 28.49 -3.08
C VAL A 662 4.90 29.60 -2.91
N LYS A 663 4.46 29.83 -1.69
CA LYS A 663 3.68 31.02 -1.32
C LYS A 663 4.57 31.94 -0.51
N LYS A 664 4.51 33.24 -0.79
CA LYS A 664 5.21 34.26 0.01
C LYS A 664 4.89 34.10 1.50
N GLY A 665 5.92 34.05 2.34
CA GLY A 665 5.81 33.82 3.78
C GLY A 665 5.74 32.36 4.20
N GLN A 666 5.67 31.41 3.25
CA GLN A 666 5.67 29.97 3.53
C GLN A 666 7.02 29.56 4.11
N THR A 667 6.98 28.75 5.16
CA THR A 667 8.18 28.10 5.70
C THR A 667 8.33 26.73 5.07
N ILE A 668 9.51 26.44 4.51
CA ILE A 668 9.81 25.18 3.83
C ILE A 668 11.13 24.65 4.35
N THR A 669 11.18 23.35 4.59
CA THR A 669 12.41 22.60 4.81
C THR A 669 12.88 22.02 3.48
N ILE A 670 14.12 22.33 3.10
CA ILE A 670 14.77 21.69 1.98
C ILE A 670 15.88 20.80 2.53
N ALA A 671 15.81 19.53 2.21
CA ALA A 671 16.76 18.53 2.62
C ALA A 671 17.51 17.99 1.39
N PHE A 672 18.76 17.61 1.57
CA PHE A 672 19.62 17.09 0.51
C PHE A 672 20.14 15.70 0.88
N ASP A 673 20.20 14.83 -0.10
CA ASP A 673 20.85 13.52 0.04
C ASP A 673 22.39 13.64 0.09
N THR A 674 22.93 14.75 -0.40
CA THR A 674 24.33 15.13 -0.38
C THR A 674 24.58 16.38 0.47
N ASP A 675 25.84 16.75 0.70
CA ASP A 675 26.17 17.97 1.45
C ASP A 675 25.69 19.22 0.72
N LYS A 676 25.00 20.10 1.44
CA LYS A 676 24.40 21.33 0.91
C LYS A 676 25.39 22.49 0.73
N GLU A 677 26.66 22.34 1.08
CA GLU A 677 27.67 23.42 1.09
C GLU A 677 27.78 24.16 -0.24
N LEU A 678 27.32 23.54 -1.31
CA LEU A 678 27.31 24.10 -2.66
C LEU A 678 25.94 24.67 -3.09
N ALA A 679 24.94 24.74 -2.21
CA ALA A 679 23.62 25.24 -2.57
C ALA A 679 23.41 26.69 -2.13
N VAL A 680 22.97 27.54 -3.05
CA VAL A 680 22.59 28.93 -2.84
C VAL A 680 21.08 29.11 -3.00
N PHE A 681 20.47 29.91 -2.13
CA PHE A 681 19.04 30.16 -2.12
C PHE A 681 18.79 31.64 -2.36
N GLU A 682 18.01 31.97 -3.41
CA GLU A 682 17.57 33.33 -3.68
C GLU A 682 16.07 33.46 -3.45
N HIS A 683 15.59 34.65 -3.14
CA HIS A 683 14.22 34.98 -2.79
C HIS A 683 13.73 34.23 -1.53
N ALA A 684 14.68 33.87 -0.65
CA ALA A 684 14.42 33.18 0.58
C ALA A 684 15.24 33.73 1.75
N LYS A 685 14.69 33.62 2.96
CA LYS A 685 15.41 33.92 4.19
C LYS A 685 15.68 32.63 4.94
N VAL A 686 16.95 32.36 5.23
CA VAL A 686 17.34 31.22 6.04
C VAL A 686 16.89 31.45 7.49
N LYS A 687 16.09 30.52 8.02
CA LYS A 687 15.64 30.49 9.43
C LYS A 687 16.59 29.65 10.28
N SER A 688 16.97 28.48 9.78
CA SER A 688 17.96 27.59 10.40
C SER A 688 18.58 26.69 9.33
N ALA A 689 19.74 26.15 9.65
CA ALA A 689 20.44 25.23 8.77
C ALA A 689 21.20 24.19 9.59
N SER A 690 21.21 22.94 9.11
CA SER A 690 22.03 21.83 9.58
C SER A 690 22.93 21.35 8.44
N GLU A 691 23.62 20.24 8.61
CA GLU A 691 24.51 19.68 7.60
C GLU A 691 23.76 19.35 6.28
N LYS A 692 22.58 18.77 6.36
CA LYS A 692 21.80 18.33 5.20
C LYS A 692 20.44 19.03 5.01
N GLU A 693 20.02 19.85 5.96
CA GLU A 693 18.74 20.55 5.88
C GLU A 693 18.91 22.04 6.00
N VAL A 694 18.04 22.76 5.33
CA VAL A 694 17.86 24.18 5.53
C VAL A 694 16.37 24.53 5.65
N ILE A 695 16.01 25.32 6.65
CA ILE A 695 14.65 25.84 6.82
C ILE A 695 14.64 27.27 6.29
N LEU A 696 13.79 27.50 5.30
CA LEU A 696 13.68 28.74 4.56
C LEU A 696 12.30 29.37 4.76
N ILE A 697 12.26 30.70 4.74
CA ILE A 697 11.01 31.49 4.63
C ILE A 697 11.02 32.11 3.23
N ALA A 698 10.01 31.84 2.43
CA ALA A 698 9.86 32.40 1.10
C ALA A 698 9.61 33.91 1.15
N LEU A 699 10.40 34.68 0.44
CA LEU A 699 10.24 36.16 0.34
C LEU A 699 9.32 36.53 -0.84
N GLU A 700 9.19 35.65 -1.81
CA GLU A 700 8.37 35.78 -3.02
C GLU A 700 7.58 34.48 -3.26
N ASP A 701 6.74 34.44 -4.30
CA ASP A 701 5.97 33.23 -4.70
C ASP A 701 6.82 32.19 -5.44
N THR A 702 8.11 32.46 -5.59
CA THR A 702 9.12 31.54 -6.13
C THR A 702 10.42 31.69 -5.36
N MET A 703 11.12 30.58 -5.18
CA MET A 703 12.51 30.57 -4.70
C MET A 703 13.42 29.98 -5.76
N ILE A 704 14.67 30.43 -5.79
CA ILE A 704 15.70 29.85 -6.66
C ILE A 704 16.63 28.97 -5.81
N ILE A 705 16.84 27.77 -6.24
CA ILE A 705 17.82 26.83 -5.67
C ILE A 705 18.85 26.56 -6.75
N LYS A 706 20.12 26.85 -6.48
CA LYS A 706 21.18 26.69 -7.45
C LYS A 706 22.49 26.27 -6.81
N ARG A 707 23.40 25.74 -7.63
CA ARG A 707 24.79 25.51 -7.24
C ARG A 707 25.51 26.84 -7.09
N GLU A 708 26.43 26.93 -6.10
CA GLU A 708 27.30 28.11 -5.88
C GLU A 708 28.19 28.40 -7.06
#